data_9d8dd2e19010b88e5ebb6eb0073be930
#
_entry.id   9d8dd2e19010b88e5ebb6eb0073be930
#
_cell.length_a   1.000
_cell.length_b   1.000
_cell.length_c   1.000
_cell.angle_alpha   90.00
_cell.angle_beta   90.00
_cell.angle_gamma   90.00
#
_symmetry.space_group_name_H-M   'P 1'
#
loop_
_entity.id
_entity.type
_entity.pdbx_description
1 polymer ?
#
loop_
_entity_poly.entity_id
_entity_poly.type
_entity_poly.pdbx_seq_one_letter_code
_entity_poly.pdbx_strand_id
1 'polypeptide(L)'
;MTPPIADRLYQQLEQILASRIDPQRIITQEAKRLAYGTDASFYRLIPKIVLRLKSLDEVIFAIQSCGQLGIHFTFRAAGTSLSGQAVSDSVLITLTDDWRGHEVQNQGLKIRLQPGVIGADANKYLAPFQRKIGPDPASINTCKIGGIAANNASGMCCGTAQNSYRTVDGMQIVFADGYVLDTRDPESVARFKQERADLVEGIHALCQETLANSELTERIRHKYRLKNTTGYALNALVDFSDPIEVLTHLMIGSEGTLGFIADITYHTVIEHAHKASALLVFADIEQASQAVTTLSKTPVAAVEMMDGRALRSVADKKGMPEFIAKLDLEAAALLVESHASDAQTLHTQCEQVMSALQRYQIIESVPFTSESKTVATLWGIRKGMFPAVGAVREVGTTVIIEDVAFPVENLAAGVRDLQALFDKYHYSEAIIFGHALEGNLHFVFTQGFDKQSEIERYGAFMDDVAELVAVKYQGSLKAEHGTGRNMAPYVELEWGKEGYALMQKIKALFDPKRLLNPGVIINEDKHSHISNLKPMPAADNLVDRCIECGFCEPVCPSRTLTLSPRQRIVLYRELQRRRTTGENVASSELEQVFEYQGLDTCAATGLCAERCPVGINTGDLVKKLRTAKYQKFTPIARWTAEHFSATTTLARTGLKANQLATKVLGEKSVGTMMNGLRRISKGKTPLWMPEMPQANTHSLELAVENLPRSDKKVVYLPSCASRNMGQQASATDQRPLTEVTLSLLNKAGFEVILPTELSSHCCGMPYDSKGMTEIAQSKAQQLENALWQASQGGHYPILMDTSPCAKRSIEQFTKPMEILEPTGLVSRYLLDHLTLAPKQETIMLHVTCSSRRLGLENDMLKLAKACASEVIVPEHIQCCGWAGDKGFTTPELNAAAVHSLKEQVPAHCSRGFSNSRTCEIGLSHHSGIPYQSILYLVDEVARPRLATQESTEQPSEYA
;
A
#
# COMPACT_ATOMS: atom_id res chain seq x y z
N MET A 1 -23.03 -37.95 -8.20
CA MET A 1 -23.78 -37.38 -7.04
C MET A 1 -24.30 -36.01 -7.46
N THR A 2 -25.60 -35.77 -7.27
CA THR A 2 -26.16 -34.43 -7.53
C THR A 2 -25.65 -33.47 -6.47
N PRO A 3 -25.12 -32.29 -6.82
CA PRO A 3 -24.61 -31.34 -5.84
C PRO A 3 -25.70 -30.90 -4.84
N PRO A 4 -25.33 -30.53 -3.60
CA PRO A 4 -26.27 -29.97 -2.64
C PRO A 4 -27.07 -28.80 -3.22
N ILE A 5 -28.31 -28.59 -2.78
CA ILE A 5 -29.18 -27.52 -3.28
C ILE A 5 -28.50 -26.15 -3.25
N ALA A 6 -27.76 -25.87 -2.19
CA ALA A 6 -26.99 -24.63 -2.06
C ALA A 6 -25.95 -24.46 -3.18
N ASP A 7 -25.21 -25.51 -3.54
CA ASP A 7 -24.19 -25.41 -4.60
C ASP A 7 -24.81 -25.23 -5.99
N ARG A 8 -26.05 -25.72 -6.23
CA ARG A 8 -26.78 -25.45 -7.48
C ARG A 8 -27.20 -24.01 -7.63
N LEU A 9 -27.58 -23.33 -6.55
CA LEU A 9 -27.94 -21.92 -6.59
C LEU A 9 -26.70 -21.06 -6.98
N TYR A 10 -25.49 -21.36 -6.46
CA TYR A 10 -24.28 -20.65 -6.86
C TYR A 10 -23.86 -20.95 -8.30
N GLN A 11 -24.06 -22.17 -8.80
CA GLN A 11 -23.84 -22.50 -10.22
C GLN A 11 -24.82 -21.74 -11.13
N GLN A 12 -26.08 -21.62 -10.74
CA GLN A 12 -27.06 -20.81 -11.45
C GLN A 12 -26.69 -19.33 -11.44
N LEU A 13 -26.26 -18.81 -10.30
CA LEU A 13 -25.77 -17.43 -10.19
C LEU A 13 -24.58 -17.18 -11.10
N GLU A 14 -23.59 -18.08 -11.14
CA GLU A 14 -22.42 -17.98 -12.02
C GLU A 14 -22.84 -17.88 -13.49
N GLN A 15 -23.79 -18.71 -13.94
CA GLN A 15 -24.32 -18.68 -15.31
C GLN A 15 -25.02 -17.35 -15.64
N ILE A 16 -25.84 -16.84 -14.72
CA ILE A 16 -26.49 -15.53 -14.88
C ILE A 16 -25.44 -14.43 -15.00
N LEU A 17 -24.48 -14.39 -14.08
CA LEU A 17 -23.43 -13.35 -14.06
C LEU A 17 -22.56 -13.39 -15.31
N ALA A 18 -22.21 -14.57 -15.82
CA ALA A 18 -21.39 -14.75 -17.02
C ALA A 18 -22.05 -14.22 -18.31
N SER A 19 -23.36 -13.90 -18.28
CA SER A 19 -24.04 -13.29 -19.42
C SER A 19 -23.67 -11.80 -19.66
N ARG A 20 -23.17 -11.10 -18.64
CA ARG A 20 -22.80 -9.67 -18.71
C ARG A 20 -21.43 -9.34 -18.11
N ILE A 21 -20.88 -10.21 -17.26
CA ILE A 21 -19.58 -10.00 -16.61
C ILE A 21 -18.58 -10.97 -17.24
N ASP A 22 -17.39 -10.49 -17.58
CA ASP A 22 -16.32 -11.32 -18.10
C ASP A 22 -16.02 -12.50 -17.16
N PRO A 23 -16.08 -13.76 -17.64
CA PRO A 23 -15.84 -14.95 -16.83
C PRO A 23 -14.50 -14.91 -16.06
N GLN A 24 -13.48 -14.23 -16.54
CA GLN A 24 -12.20 -14.08 -15.82
C GLN A 24 -12.33 -13.25 -14.53
N ARG A 25 -13.41 -12.47 -14.41
CA ARG A 25 -13.72 -11.65 -13.24
C ARG A 25 -14.76 -12.28 -12.30
N ILE A 26 -15.28 -13.46 -12.66
CA ILE A 26 -16.12 -14.32 -11.81
C ILE A 26 -15.23 -15.45 -11.29
N ILE A 27 -14.86 -15.39 -10.03
CA ILE A 27 -13.85 -16.28 -9.45
C ILE A 27 -14.54 -17.36 -8.64
N THR A 28 -14.51 -18.60 -9.17
CA THR A 28 -15.06 -19.81 -8.53
C THR A 28 -13.97 -20.82 -8.19
N GLN A 29 -12.73 -20.63 -8.72
CA GLN A 29 -11.58 -21.48 -8.46
C GLN A 29 -11.22 -21.48 -6.97
N GLU A 30 -11.13 -22.67 -6.34
CA GLU A 30 -10.89 -22.84 -4.92
C GLU A 30 -9.69 -22.05 -4.40
N ALA A 31 -8.53 -22.16 -5.04
CA ALA A 31 -7.31 -21.47 -4.62
C ALA A 31 -7.50 -19.93 -4.54
N LYS A 32 -8.18 -19.34 -5.52
CA LYS A 32 -8.46 -17.90 -5.50
C LYS A 32 -9.49 -17.54 -4.44
N ARG A 33 -10.55 -18.36 -4.23
CA ARG A 33 -11.54 -18.15 -3.16
C ARG A 33 -10.89 -18.22 -1.78
N LEU A 34 -9.98 -19.18 -1.54
CA LEU A 34 -9.18 -19.27 -0.33
C LEU A 34 -8.34 -17.99 -0.10
N ALA A 35 -7.72 -17.47 -1.17
CA ALA A 35 -6.92 -16.24 -1.10
C ALA A 35 -7.74 -14.99 -0.73
N TYR A 36 -9.02 -14.97 -1.04
CA TYR A 36 -9.97 -13.92 -0.67
C TYR A 36 -10.68 -14.17 0.67
N GLY A 37 -10.52 -15.34 1.27
CA GLY A 37 -11.18 -15.73 2.52
C GLY A 37 -10.68 -15.01 3.77
N THR A 38 -9.78 -14.04 3.65
CA THR A 38 -9.16 -13.29 4.77
C THR A 38 -9.10 -11.80 4.49
N ASP A 39 -9.11 -11.00 5.54
CA ASP A 39 -8.79 -9.58 5.56
C ASP A 39 -7.75 -9.28 6.67
N ALA A 40 -7.65 -8.05 7.17
CA ALA A 40 -6.73 -7.74 8.26
C ALA A 40 -7.22 -8.18 9.64
N SER A 41 -8.50 -8.59 9.76
CA SER A 41 -9.06 -9.12 11.00
C SER A 41 -8.58 -10.55 11.29
N PHE A 42 -8.95 -11.05 12.43
CA PHE A 42 -8.69 -12.44 12.83
C PHE A 42 -9.80 -13.43 12.43
N TYR A 43 -10.66 -13.05 11.48
CA TYR A 43 -11.71 -13.90 10.92
C TYR A 43 -11.32 -14.50 9.57
N ARG A 44 -11.88 -15.68 9.27
CA ARG A 44 -11.73 -16.35 7.98
C ARG A 44 -13.06 -16.94 7.53
N LEU A 45 -13.62 -16.40 6.43
CA LEU A 45 -14.76 -16.93 5.73
C LEU A 45 -14.42 -17.07 4.25
N ILE A 46 -14.61 -18.27 3.67
CA ILE A 46 -14.22 -18.56 2.30
C ILE A 46 -15.41 -18.35 1.38
N PRO A 47 -15.40 -17.36 0.48
CA PRO A 47 -16.55 -17.08 -0.39
C PRO A 47 -16.79 -18.23 -1.38
N LYS A 48 -18.06 -18.43 -1.75
CA LYS A 48 -18.44 -19.33 -2.84
C LYS A 48 -18.09 -18.74 -4.21
N ILE A 49 -18.30 -17.42 -4.37
CA ILE A 49 -17.97 -16.66 -5.58
C ILE A 49 -17.30 -15.35 -5.17
N VAL A 50 -16.23 -14.96 -5.90
CA VAL A 50 -15.68 -13.61 -5.80
C VAL A 50 -15.90 -12.89 -7.12
N LEU A 51 -16.51 -11.70 -7.07
CA LEU A 51 -16.74 -10.84 -8.23
C LEU A 51 -15.75 -9.68 -8.23
N ARG A 52 -15.22 -9.36 -9.42
CA ARG A 52 -14.39 -8.17 -9.64
C ARG A 52 -15.10 -7.27 -10.65
N LEU A 53 -15.87 -6.31 -10.15
CA LEU A 53 -16.77 -5.49 -10.97
C LEU A 53 -16.07 -4.21 -11.44
N LYS A 54 -16.30 -3.82 -12.72
CA LYS A 54 -15.64 -2.68 -13.34
C LYS A 54 -16.53 -1.44 -13.54
N SER A 55 -17.83 -1.59 -13.43
CA SER A 55 -18.78 -0.51 -13.71
C SER A 55 -19.99 -0.54 -12.79
N LEU A 56 -20.71 0.57 -12.71
CA LEU A 56 -21.95 0.69 -11.95
C LEU A 56 -23.01 -0.30 -12.44
N ASP A 57 -23.15 -0.47 -13.76
CA ASP A 57 -24.11 -1.42 -14.35
C ASP A 57 -23.81 -2.86 -13.93
N GLU A 58 -22.52 -3.24 -13.82
CA GLU A 58 -22.15 -4.57 -13.33
C GLU A 58 -22.49 -4.74 -11.83
N VAL A 59 -22.34 -3.68 -11.02
CA VAL A 59 -22.73 -3.71 -9.60
C VAL A 59 -24.21 -3.88 -9.46
N ILE A 60 -25.02 -3.08 -10.19
CA ILE A 60 -26.49 -3.19 -10.20
C ILE A 60 -26.90 -4.58 -10.62
N PHE A 61 -26.35 -5.09 -11.71
CA PHE A 61 -26.66 -6.41 -12.24
C PHE A 61 -26.33 -7.54 -11.24
N ALA A 62 -25.17 -7.44 -10.58
CA ALA A 62 -24.76 -8.43 -9.57
C ALA A 62 -25.69 -8.42 -8.34
N ILE A 63 -26.05 -7.23 -7.82
CA ILE A 63 -26.99 -7.05 -6.73
C ILE A 63 -28.35 -7.68 -7.08
N GLN A 64 -28.92 -7.33 -8.25
CA GLN A 64 -30.20 -7.84 -8.72
C GLN A 64 -30.19 -9.35 -8.90
N SER A 65 -29.11 -9.91 -9.47
CA SER A 65 -28.94 -11.36 -9.67
C SER A 65 -28.90 -12.11 -8.34
N CYS A 66 -28.16 -11.60 -7.36
CA CYS A 66 -28.13 -12.14 -6.01
C CYS A 66 -29.52 -12.05 -5.34
N GLY A 67 -30.20 -10.89 -5.48
CA GLY A 67 -31.51 -10.64 -4.91
C GLY A 67 -32.62 -11.54 -5.48
N GLN A 68 -32.53 -11.91 -6.77
CA GLN A 68 -33.47 -12.85 -7.42
C GLN A 68 -33.35 -14.27 -6.85
N LEU A 69 -32.16 -14.69 -6.51
CA LEU A 69 -31.87 -16.03 -5.97
C LEU A 69 -31.86 -16.10 -4.43
N GLY A 70 -32.02 -14.94 -3.75
CA GLY A 70 -31.94 -14.88 -2.29
C GLY A 70 -30.55 -15.18 -1.74
N ILE A 71 -29.50 -14.90 -2.52
CA ILE A 71 -28.09 -15.14 -2.15
C ILE A 71 -27.53 -13.87 -1.53
N HIS A 72 -27.00 -13.97 -0.32
CA HIS A 72 -26.38 -12.84 0.36
C HIS A 72 -24.97 -12.53 -0.19
N PHE A 73 -24.55 -11.27 -0.03
CA PHE A 73 -23.28 -10.78 -0.55
C PHE A 73 -22.67 -9.70 0.34
N THR A 74 -21.36 -9.55 0.21
CA THR A 74 -20.54 -8.60 0.98
C THR A 74 -19.67 -7.79 0.04
N PHE A 75 -19.63 -6.46 0.22
CA PHE A 75 -18.69 -5.59 -0.46
C PHE A 75 -17.35 -5.55 0.27
N ARG A 76 -16.27 -5.56 -0.51
CA ARG A 76 -14.90 -5.43 0.01
C ARG A 76 -14.11 -4.39 -0.76
N ALA A 77 -13.60 -3.39 -0.06
CA ALA A 77 -12.67 -2.40 -0.60
C ALA A 77 -11.23 -2.93 -0.62
N ALA A 78 -10.34 -2.50 0.29
CA ALA A 78 -8.96 -2.98 0.37
C ALA A 78 -8.78 -4.22 1.29
N GLY A 79 -9.78 -4.55 2.12
CA GLY A 79 -9.64 -5.61 3.12
C GLY A 79 -8.60 -5.29 4.18
N THR A 80 -8.56 -4.03 4.62
CA THR A 80 -7.76 -3.55 5.75
C THR A 80 -8.55 -3.50 7.05
N SER A 81 -9.79 -3.96 7.02
CA SER A 81 -10.71 -4.03 8.16
C SER A 81 -10.20 -4.95 9.26
N LEU A 82 -10.37 -4.53 10.52
CA LEU A 82 -9.88 -5.24 11.70
C LEU A 82 -10.98 -6.00 12.44
N SER A 83 -12.26 -5.75 12.12
CA SER A 83 -13.43 -6.31 12.83
C SER A 83 -14.21 -7.34 12.02
N GLY A 84 -13.69 -7.82 10.87
CA GLY A 84 -14.29 -8.91 10.07
C GLY A 84 -15.49 -8.53 9.22
N GLN A 85 -15.70 -7.24 8.91
CA GLN A 85 -16.81 -6.79 8.05
C GLN A 85 -16.56 -7.03 6.55
N ALA A 86 -15.31 -7.33 6.14
CA ALA A 86 -14.95 -7.48 4.73
C ALA A 86 -14.68 -8.93 4.29
N VAL A 87 -15.24 -9.91 4.99
CA VAL A 87 -15.15 -11.34 4.65
C VAL A 87 -16.56 -11.93 4.47
N SER A 88 -16.69 -12.96 3.65
CA SER A 88 -17.96 -13.60 3.31
C SER A 88 -17.79 -15.10 3.07
N ASP A 89 -18.79 -15.87 3.41
CA ASP A 89 -18.93 -17.30 3.06
C ASP A 89 -19.81 -17.53 1.83
N SER A 90 -20.30 -16.44 1.21
CA SER A 90 -21.21 -16.46 0.05
C SER A 90 -20.60 -15.72 -1.14
N VAL A 91 -21.18 -14.60 -1.57
CA VAL A 91 -20.64 -13.78 -2.65
C VAL A 91 -19.81 -12.62 -2.08
N LEU A 92 -18.55 -12.54 -2.48
CA LEU A 92 -17.68 -11.40 -2.14
C LEU A 92 -17.53 -10.50 -3.36
N ILE A 93 -17.98 -9.26 -3.26
CA ILE A 93 -17.90 -8.27 -4.34
C ILE A 93 -16.72 -7.33 -4.11
N THR A 94 -15.79 -7.30 -5.06
CA THR A 94 -14.65 -6.38 -5.10
C THR A 94 -14.69 -5.55 -6.38
N LEU A 95 -13.94 -4.44 -6.38
CA LEU A 95 -13.87 -3.54 -7.53
C LEU A 95 -12.54 -3.68 -8.25
N THR A 96 -12.56 -3.51 -9.58
CA THR A 96 -11.34 -3.40 -10.40
C THR A 96 -10.69 -2.02 -10.25
N ASP A 97 -9.54 -1.82 -10.89
CA ASP A 97 -8.85 -0.52 -10.87
C ASP A 97 -9.58 0.56 -11.70
N ASP A 98 -10.63 0.20 -12.45
CA ASP A 98 -11.49 1.16 -13.19
C ASP A 98 -12.27 2.12 -12.26
N TRP A 99 -12.42 1.78 -10.99
CA TRP A 99 -13.11 2.59 -9.98
C TRP A 99 -12.20 3.61 -9.27
N ARG A 100 -11.33 4.31 -10.02
CA ARG A 100 -10.41 5.31 -9.48
C ARG A 100 -10.68 6.73 -9.97
N GLY A 101 -11.87 6.98 -10.54
CA GLY A 101 -12.27 8.31 -10.96
C GLY A 101 -12.28 9.31 -9.80
N HIS A 102 -11.81 10.52 -10.07
CA HIS A 102 -11.81 11.64 -9.13
C HIS A 102 -12.05 12.95 -9.85
N GLU A 103 -12.61 13.93 -9.15
CA GLU A 103 -12.84 15.28 -9.64
C GLU A 103 -12.64 16.28 -8.50
N VAL A 104 -11.65 17.16 -8.65
CA VAL A 104 -11.44 18.26 -7.72
C VAL A 104 -12.33 19.42 -8.12
N GLN A 105 -13.17 19.91 -7.20
CA GLN A 105 -14.18 20.93 -7.45
C GLN A 105 -13.90 22.20 -6.64
N ASN A 106 -14.38 23.34 -7.12
CA ASN A 106 -14.33 24.62 -6.41
C ASN A 106 -12.92 24.96 -5.88
N GLN A 107 -11.89 24.85 -6.71
CA GLN A 107 -10.51 25.13 -6.32
C GLN A 107 -10.05 24.33 -5.07
N GLY A 108 -10.42 23.06 -5.00
CA GLY A 108 -10.02 22.15 -3.93
C GLY A 108 -10.94 22.16 -2.71
N LEU A 109 -11.98 22.99 -2.65
CA LEU A 109 -12.93 23.02 -1.52
C LEU A 109 -13.75 21.73 -1.41
N LYS A 110 -13.96 21.04 -2.53
CA LYS A 110 -14.63 19.73 -2.59
C LYS A 110 -13.86 18.77 -3.50
N ILE A 111 -14.02 17.50 -3.24
CA ILE A 111 -13.51 16.43 -4.10
C ILE A 111 -14.55 15.31 -4.22
N ARG A 112 -14.88 14.94 -5.46
CA ARG A 112 -15.69 13.78 -5.78
C ARG A 112 -14.78 12.60 -6.04
N LEU A 113 -15.07 11.45 -5.45
CA LEU A 113 -14.19 10.28 -5.43
C LEU A 113 -15.00 9.00 -5.66
N GLN A 114 -14.53 8.16 -6.57
CA GLN A 114 -15.04 6.79 -6.68
C GLN A 114 -14.48 5.90 -5.56
N PRO A 115 -15.19 4.82 -5.18
CA PRO A 115 -14.88 4.01 -4.01
C PRO A 115 -13.55 3.24 -4.09
N GLY A 116 -12.98 3.09 -5.28
CA GLY A 116 -11.69 2.42 -5.50
C GLY A 116 -10.45 3.31 -5.34
N VAL A 117 -10.61 4.63 -5.21
CA VAL A 117 -9.50 5.57 -4.96
C VAL A 117 -8.88 5.28 -3.60
N ILE A 118 -7.54 5.27 -3.52
CA ILE A 118 -6.81 5.14 -2.25
C ILE A 118 -6.82 6.50 -1.55
N GLY A 119 -7.04 6.53 -0.22
CA GLY A 119 -7.15 7.78 0.52
C GLY A 119 -5.93 8.70 0.35
N ALA A 120 -4.71 8.15 0.36
CA ALA A 120 -3.50 8.94 0.12
C ALA A 120 -3.42 9.52 -1.31
N ASP A 121 -4.04 8.88 -2.30
CA ASP A 121 -4.07 9.41 -3.66
C ASP A 121 -5.04 10.61 -3.74
N ALA A 122 -6.19 10.56 -3.03
CA ALA A 122 -7.07 11.73 -2.89
C ALA A 122 -6.31 12.95 -2.34
N ASN A 123 -5.45 12.75 -1.32
CA ASN A 123 -4.63 13.83 -0.77
C ASN A 123 -3.58 14.35 -1.77
N LYS A 124 -3.02 13.50 -2.64
CA LYS A 124 -2.12 13.96 -3.72
C LYS A 124 -2.85 14.87 -4.72
N TYR A 125 -4.09 14.55 -5.07
CA TYR A 125 -4.90 15.39 -5.98
C TYR A 125 -5.23 16.75 -5.36
N LEU A 126 -5.36 16.82 -4.04
CA LEU A 126 -5.65 18.04 -3.28
C LEU A 126 -4.40 18.86 -2.90
N ALA A 127 -3.21 18.25 -2.93
CA ALA A 127 -1.96 18.91 -2.53
C ALA A 127 -1.66 20.24 -3.27
N PRO A 128 -1.94 20.39 -4.59
CA PRO A 128 -1.77 21.67 -5.28
C PRO A 128 -2.62 22.82 -4.70
N PHE A 129 -3.69 22.47 -3.99
CA PHE A 129 -4.62 23.44 -3.35
C PHE A 129 -4.33 23.61 -1.84
N GLN A 130 -3.25 23.01 -1.33
CA GLN A 130 -2.94 22.97 0.10
C GLN A 130 -4.10 22.41 0.94
N ARG A 131 -4.76 21.38 0.44
CA ARG A 131 -5.91 20.73 1.08
C ARG A 131 -5.75 19.22 1.11
N LYS A 132 -6.57 18.57 1.94
CA LYS A 132 -6.68 17.11 2.05
C LYS A 132 -8.12 16.70 2.34
N ILE A 133 -8.44 15.40 2.24
CA ILE A 133 -9.69 14.86 2.81
C ILE A 133 -9.61 14.88 4.34
N GLY A 134 -10.76 15.00 5.00
CA GLY A 134 -10.83 15.02 6.46
C GLY A 134 -10.37 13.71 7.11
N PRO A 135 -10.93 12.55 6.74
CA PRO A 135 -10.53 11.26 7.34
C PRO A 135 -9.06 10.90 7.06
N ASP A 136 -8.31 10.55 8.12
CA ASP A 136 -6.87 10.26 8.05
C ASP A 136 -6.48 8.93 8.73
N PRO A 137 -7.15 7.79 8.42
CA PRO A 137 -6.87 6.52 9.07
C PRO A 137 -5.40 6.09 8.90
N ALA A 138 -4.86 5.36 9.87
CA ALA A 138 -3.47 4.87 9.82
C ALA A 138 -3.15 4.05 8.54
N SER A 139 -4.16 3.43 7.95
CA SER A 139 -4.07 2.69 6.69
C SER A 139 -4.24 3.55 5.43
N ILE A 140 -4.21 4.88 5.50
CA ILE A 140 -4.50 5.84 4.41
C ILE A 140 -3.77 5.54 3.09
N ASN A 141 -2.56 4.98 3.16
CA ASN A 141 -1.76 4.58 2.01
C ASN A 141 -2.24 3.30 1.30
N THR A 142 -3.30 2.64 1.81
CA THR A 142 -3.80 1.36 1.30
C THR A 142 -5.32 1.29 1.27
N CYS A 143 -6.01 1.83 2.28
CA CYS A 143 -7.47 1.81 2.35
C CYS A 143 -8.08 2.65 1.21
N LYS A 144 -9.26 2.24 0.79
CA LYS A 144 -9.99 2.86 -0.31
C LYS A 144 -11.15 3.69 0.21
N ILE A 145 -11.51 4.73 -0.53
CA ILE A 145 -12.57 5.69 -0.17
C ILE A 145 -13.90 5.01 0.20
N GLY A 146 -14.34 4.01 -0.56
CA GLY A 146 -15.57 3.30 -0.23
C GLY A 146 -15.50 2.58 1.14
N GLY A 147 -14.32 2.07 1.52
CA GLY A 147 -14.09 1.49 2.84
C GLY A 147 -13.97 2.55 3.95
N ILE A 148 -13.33 3.68 3.66
CA ILE A 148 -13.22 4.82 4.61
C ILE A 148 -14.62 5.33 4.96
N ALA A 149 -15.47 5.56 3.96
CA ALA A 149 -16.83 6.04 4.16
C ALA A 149 -17.72 5.00 4.86
N ALA A 150 -17.74 3.76 4.35
CA ALA A 150 -18.58 2.70 4.92
C ALA A 150 -18.21 2.32 6.36
N ASN A 151 -16.99 2.61 6.79
CA ASN A 151 -16.53 2.38 8.17
C ASN A 151 -16.55 3.64 9.04
N ASN A 152 -16.80 4.82 8.46
CA ASN A 152 -16.55 6.11 9.09
C ASN A 152 -15.14 6.19 9.71
N ALA A 153 -14.16 5.65 8.97
CA ALA A 153 -12.80 5.54 9.47
C ALA A 153 -12.23 6.92 9.77
N SER A 154 -11.64 7.07 10.92
CA SER A 154 -10.96 8.29 11.35
C SER A 154 -9.48 7.99 11.65
N GLY A 155 -8.77 8.93 12.24
CA GLY A 155 -7.35 8.78 12.54
C GLY A 155 -6.89 9.78 13.58
N MET A 156 -5.61 10.12 13.52
CA MET A 156 -4.89 10.85 14.56
C MET A 156 -5.26 12.33 14.67
N CYS A 157 -5.59 12.97 13.54
CA CYS A 157 -5.84 14.42 13.49
C CYS A 157 -7.30 14.77 13.16
N CYS A 158 -8.06 13.87 12.54
CA CYS A 158 -9.41 14.22 12.09
C CYS A 158 -10.44 14.29 13.23
N GLY A 159 -10.22 13.60 14.33
CA GLY A 159 -11.14 13.56 15.46
C GLY A 159 -12.58 13.20 15.05
N THR A 160 -13.54 13.74 15.78
CA THR A 160 -14.96 13.69 15.43
C THR A 160 -15.37 14.81 14.47
N ALA A 161 -14.54 15.85 14.31
CA ALA A 161 -14.88 17.06 13.56
C ALA A 161 -14.65 16.92 12.04
N GLN A 162 -13.74 16.05 11.61
CA GLN A 162 -13.30 15.96 10.20
C GLN A 162 -13.43 14.54 9.63
N ASN A 163 -14.15 13.63 10.29
CA ASN A 163 -14.43 12.29 9.79
C ASN A 163 -15.37 12.31 8.57
N SER A 164 -15.63 11.15 7.96
CA SER A 164 -16.50 11.06 6.79
C SER A 164 -17.91 11.58 7.07
N TYR A 165 -18.46 11.34 8.26
CA TYR A 165 -19.79 11.82 8.65
C TYR A 165 -19.91 13.36 8.64
N ARG A 166 -18.88 14.07 9.07
CA ARG A 166 -18.89 15.54 9.13
C ARG A 166 -18.47 16.22 7.82
N THR A 167 -17.78 15.48 6.94
CA THR A 167 -17.25 16.06 5.70
C THR A 167 -17.97 15.62 4.43
N VAL A 168 -18.91 14.68 4.52
CA VAL A 168 -19.71 14.29 3.36
C VAL A 168 -20.60 15.45 2.88
N ASP A 169 -20.56 15.69 1.55
CA ASP A 169 -21.43 16.65 0.87
C ASP A 169 -22.59 15.94 0.12
N GLY A 170 -22.36 14.70 -0.30
CA GLY A 170 -23.34 13.85 -0.96
C GLY A 170 -22.69 12.65 -1.62
N MET A 171 -23.50 11.74 -2.13
CA MET A 171 -23.02 10.49 -2.69
C MET A 171 -24.01 9.87 -3.70
N GLN A 172 -23.50 8.94 -4.51
CA GLN A 172 -24.32 8.05 -5.32
C GLN A 172 -24.42 6.69 -4.62
N ILE A 173 -25.63 6.21 -4.40
CA ILE A 173 -25.93 4.99 -3.65
C ILE A 173 -26.64 3.98 -4.54
N VAL A 174 -26.27 2.69 -4.42
CA VAL A 174 -27.04 1.56 -4.98
C VAL A 174 -27.63 0.76 -3.83
N PHE A 175 -28.94 0.66 -3.76
CA PHE A 175 -29.69 -0.08 -2.74
C PHE A 175 -29.70 -1.59 -2.98
N ALA A 176 -30.23 -2.33 -2.02
CA ALA A 176 -30.27 -3.81 -2.03
C ALA A 176 -31.07 -4.42 -3.21
N ASP A 177 -31.91 -3.65 -3.88
CA ASP A 177 -32.70 -4.03 -5.06
C ASP A 177 -32.07 -3.53 -6.38
N GLY A 178 -30.96 -2.80 -6.30
CA GLY A 178 -30.27 -2.20 -7.46
C GLY A 178 -30.79 -0.82 -7.85
N TYR A 179 -31.70 -0.20 -7.08
CA TYR A 179 -32.11 1.19 -7.29
C TYR A 179 -30.94 2.16 -7.05
N VAL A 180 -30.84 3.21 -7.87
CA VAL A 180 -29.75 4.19 -7.77
C VAL A 180 -30.28 5.55 -7.35
N LEU A 181 -29.68 6.14 -6.31
CA LEU A 181 -29.91 7.52 -5.88
C LEU A 181 -28.60 8.30 -5.92
N ASP A 182 -28.60 9.44 -6.61
CA ASP A 182 -27.57 10.48 -6.44
C ASP A 182 -28.14 11.61 -5.58
N THR A 183 -27.66 11.76 -4.36
CA THR A 183 -28.19 12.73 -3.37
C THR A 183 -27.83 14.16 -3.72
N ARG A 184 -26.93 14.39 -4.71
CA ARG A 184 -26.52 15.72 -5.20
C ARG A 184 -27.35 16.19 -6.41
N ASP A 185 -28.04 15.24 -7.08
CA ASP A 185 -28.84 15.55 -8.25
C ASP A 185 -30.30 15.77 -7.83
N PRO A 186 -30.84 17.00 -7.96
CA PRO A 186 -32.21 17.29 -7.59
C PRO A 186 -33.27 16.45 -8.35
N GLU A 187 -33.02 16.08 -9.61
CA GLU A 187 -33.95 15.23 -10.38
C GLU A 187 -33.94 13.78 -9.84
N SER A 188 -32.74 13.26 -9.51
CA SER A 188 -32.60 11.94 -8.88
C SER A 188 -33.32 11.91 -7.53
N VAL A 189 -33.16 12.95 -6.71
CA VAL A 189 -33.80 13.09 -5.41
C VAL A 189 -35.33 13.17 -5.56
N ALA A 190 -35.85 13.98 -6.50
CA ALA A 190 -37.28 14.11 -6.74
C ALA A 190 -37.92 12.78 -7.18
N ARG A 191 -37.25 12.08 -8.10
CA ARG A 191 -37.68 10.74 -8.55
C ARG A 191 -37.65 9.73 -7.41
N PHE A 192 -36.58 9.72 -6.59
CA PHE A 192 -36.48 8.85 -5.44
C PHE A 192 -37.59 9.10 -4.42
N LYS A 193 -37.89 10.36 -4.08
CA LYS A 193 -38.99 10.72 -3.16
C LYS A 193 -40.37 10.22 -3.67
N GLN A 194 -40.54 10.12 -4.98
CA GLN A 194 -41.79 9.63 -5.59
C GLN A 194 -41.82 8.09 -5.68
N GLU A 195 -40.76 7.45 -6.19
CA GLU A 195 -40.72 6.02 -6.48
C GLU A 195 -40.41 5.17 -5.23
N ARG A 196 -39.76 5.77 -4.23
CA ARG A 196 -39.38 5.14 -2.96
C ARG A 196 -39.94 5.90 -1.75
N ALA A 197 -41.18 6.31 -1.88
CA ALA A 197 -41.91 6.99 -0.79
C ALA A 197 -41.94 6.15 0.49
N ASP A 198 -42.00 4.84 0.39
CA ASP A 198 -41.90 3.89 1.49
C ASP A 198 -40.62 4.07 2.32
N LEU A 199 -39.48 4.21 1.67
CA LEU A 199 -38.19 4.43 2.34
C LEU A 199 -38.09 5.84 2.95
N VAL A 200 -38.57 6.85 2.22
CA VAL A 200 -38.56 8.24 2.68
C VAL A 200 -39.46 8.43 3.90
N GLU A 201 -40.69 7.90 3.86
CA GLU A 201 -41.64 7.94 4.96
C GLU A 201 -41.16 7.11 6.15
N GLY A 202 -40.55 5.94 5.89
CA GLY A 202 -39.92 5.11 6.91
C GLY A 202 -38.83 5.81 7.67
N ILE A 203 -37.90 6.50 6.97
CA ILE A 203 -36.84 7.31 7.61
C ILE A 203 -37.45 8.44 8.44
N HIS A 204 -38.45 9.16 7.88
CA HIS A 204 -39.12 10.24 8.60
C HIS A 204 -39.80 9.73 9.89
N ALA A 205 -40.46 8.57 9.83
CA ALA A 205 -41.07 7.95 10.99
C ALA A 205 -40.04 7.56 12.06
N LEU A 206 -38.86 7.02 11.63
CA LEU A 206 -37.76 6.70 12.56
C LEU A 206 -37.21 7.95 13.24
N CYS A 207 -37.08 9.08 12.52
CA CYS A 207 -36.67 10.37 13.11
C CYS A 207 -37.67 10.84 14.17
N GLN A 208 -38.96 10.83 13.85
CA GLN A 208 -40.03 11.21 14.79
C GLN A 208 -40.05 10.30 16.03
N GLU A 209 -39.98 9.00 15.85
CA GLU A 209 -39.92 8.02 16.95
C GLU A 209 -38.72 8.29 17.86
N THR A 210 -37.54 8.54 17.25
CA THR A 210 -36.31 8.81 18.00
C THR A 210 -36.43 10.10 18.80
N LEU A 211 -36.85 11.19 18.19
CA LEU A 211 -37.00 12.51 18.84
C LEU A 211 -38.08 12.52 19.91
N ALA A 212 -39.15 11.71 19.79
CA ALA A 212 -40.18 11.54 20.80
C ALA A 212 -39.67 10.81 22.06
N ASN A 213 -38.61 10.00 21.93
CA ASN A 213 -37.98 9.32 23.05
C ASN A 213 -36.79 10.16 23.55
N SER A 214 -37.04 10.98 24.58
CA SER A 214 -36.04 11.91 25.14
C SER A 214 -34.83 11.19 25.72
N GLU A 215 -35.01 10.02 26.35
CA GLU A 215 -33.90 9.25 26.94
C GLU A 215 -32.97 8.70 25.84
N LEU A 216 -33.54 8.12 24.78
CA LEU A 216 -32.77 7.64 23.66
C LEU A 216 -32.07 8.76 22.91
N THR A 217 -32.74 9.89 22.70
CA THR A 217 -32.18 11.11 22.08
C THR A 217 -30.96 11.62 22.84
N GLU A 218 -31.07 11.73 24.18
CA GLU A 218 -29.96 12.19 25.01
C GLU A 218 -28.79 11.18 25.02
N ARG A 219 -29.09 9.87 25.05
CA ARG A 219 -28.06 8.82 24.91
C ARG A 219 -27.34 8.93 23.58
N ILE A 220 -28.05 9.15 22.48
CA ILE A 220 -27.44 9.34 21.15
C ILE A 220 -26.52 10.57 21.19
N ARG A 221 -26.99 11.71 21.67
CA ARG A 221 -26.18 12.95 21.78
C ARG A 221 -24.95 12.74 22.66
N HIS A 222 -25.07 12.03 23.76
CA HIS A 222 -23.96 11.73 24.67
C HIS A 222 -22.89 10.85 23.98
N LYS A 223 -23.30 9.75 23.37
CA LYS A 223 -22.40 8.78 22.73
C LYS A 223 -21.61 9.38 21.55
N TYR A 224 -22.20 10.27 20.76
CA TYR A 224 -21.52 10.90 19.63
C TYR A 224 -20.70 12.16 20.00
N ARG A 225 -20.53 12.46 21.29
CA ARG A 225 -19.43 13.34 21.77
C ARG A 225 -18.08 12.62 21.69
N LEU A 226 -18.10 11.29 21.78
CA LEU A 226 -16.94 10.42 21.58
C LEU A 226 -16.85 9.98 20.11
N LYS A 227 -15.66 9.50 19.69
CA LYS A 227 -15.59 8.67 18.50
C LYS A 227 -16.44 7.42 18.73
N ASN A 228 -17.36 7.13 17.84
CA ASN A 228 -18.24 5.98 17.96
C ASN A 228 -18.59 5.41 16.58
N THR A 229 -18.22 4.15 16.35
CA THR A 229 -18.59 3.35 15.19
C THR A 229 -19.26 2.03 15.60
N THR A 230 -19.77 1.96 16.85
CA THR A 230 -20.57 0.82 17.32
C THR A 230 -22.02 0.97 16.84
N GLY A 231 -22.44 0.10 15.94
CA GLY A 231 -23.78 0.17 15.33
C GLY A 231 -23.87 1.14 14.15
N TYR A 232 -25.08 1.54 13.80
CA TYR A 232 -25.33 2.56 12.78
C TYR A 232 -25.16 3.97 13.35
N ALA A 233 -24.94 4.95 12.48
CA ALA A 233 -24.84 6.37 12.80
C ALA A 233 -26.21 6.94 13.24
N LEU A 234 -26.70 6.55 14.44
CA LEU A 234 -28.01 6.95 14.97
C LEU A 234 -28.16 8.46 15.15
N ASN A 235 -27.04 9.17 15.28
CA ASN A 235 -27.06 10.63 15.34
C ASN A 235 -27.64 11.26 14.07
N ALA A 236 -27.62 10.59 12.93
CA ALA A 236 -28.26 11.07 11.70
C ALA A 236 -29.77 11.33 11.89
N LEU A 237 -30.44 10.51 12.72
CA LEU A 237 -31.87 10.67 13.03
C LEU A 237 -32.17 11.86 13.96
N VAL A 238 -31.13 12.44 14.59
CA VAL A 238 -31.23 13.56 15.53
C VAL A 238 -30.61 14.84 14.96
N ASP A 239 -29.56 14.70 14.14
CA ASP A 239 -28.82 15.84 13.57
C ASP A 239 -29.54 16.46 12.37
N PHE A 240 -30.38 15.68 11.63
CA PHE A 240 -31.00 16.10 10.38
C PHE A 240 -32.52 15.87 10.39
N SER A 241 -33.23 16.70 9.63
CA SER A 241 -34.70 16.58 9.44
C SER A 241 -35.11 16.18 8.02
N ASP A 242 -34.29 16.45 7.00
CA ASP A 242 -34.53 15.96 5.61
C ASP A 242 -34.15 14.48 5.52
N PRO A 243 -35.10 13.61 5.12
CA PRO A 243 -34.83 12.17 4.96
C PRO A 243 -33.64 11.84 4.03
N ILE A 244 -33.31 12.70 3.05
CA ILE A 244 -32.18 12.48 2.15
C ILE A 244 -30.85 12.72 2.89
N GLU A 245 -30.77 13.77 3.72
CA GLU A 245 -29.61 14.02 4.58
C GLU A 245 -29.43 12.89 5.60
N VAL A 246 -30.51 12.46 6.24
CA VAL A 246 -30.49 11.32 7.17
C VAL A 246 -29.97 10.08 6.49
N LEU A 247 -30.51 9.74 5.29
CA LEU A 247 -30.10 8.59 4.50
C LEU A 247 -28.61 8.67 4.12
N THR A 248 -28.16 9.85 3.64
CA THR A 248 -26.76 10.08 3.27
C THR A 248 -25.83 9.79 4.43
N HIS A 249 -26.15 10.28 5.63
CA HIS A 249 -25.33 10.09 6.82
C HIS A 249 -25.45 8.68 7.44
N LEU A 250 -26.59 7.98 7.29
CA LEU A 250 -26.72 6.56 7.68
C LEU A 250 -25.85 5.64 6.82
N MET A 251 -25.55 6.01 5.57
CA MET A 251 -24.61 5.24 4.74
C MET A 251 -23.18 5.28 5.27
N ILE A 252 -22.80 6.35 5.97
CA ILE A 252 -21.49 6.46 6.64
C ILE A 252 -21.46 5.58 7.89
N GLY A 253 -20.47 4.67 7.97
CA GLY A 253 -20.39 3.68 9.05
C GLY A 253 -21.35 2.50 8.93
N SER A 254 -22.05 2.34 7.79
CA SER A 254 -22.99 1.24 7.56
C SER A 254 -22.34 -0.10 7.25
N GLU A 255 -21.02 -0.14 7.05
CA GLU A 255 -20.21 -1.35 6.77
C GLU A 255 -20.76 -2.19 5.59
N GLY A 256 -21.36 -1.52 4.60
CA GLY A 256 -21.96 -2.18 3.43
C GLY A 256 -23.21 -2.99 3.75
N THR A 257 -23.89 -2.73 4.87
CA THR A 257 -25.12 -3.43 5.25
C THR A 257 -26.39 -2.71 4.81
N LEU A 258 -26.32 -1.43 4.38
CA LEU A 258 -27.46 -0.63 3.94
C LEU A 258 -27.46 -0.36 2.44
N GLY A 259 -26.31 -0.45 1.76
CA GLY A 259 -26.18 -0.20 0.33
C GLY A 259 -24.71 -0.15 -0.11
N PHE A 260 -24.51 0.14 -1.39
CA PHE A 260 -23.19 0.34 -2.00
C PHE A 260 -22.99 1.82 -2.32
N ILE A 261 -21.88 2.41 -1.87
CA ILE A 261 -21.48 3.79 -2.18
C ILE A 261 -20.71 3.76 -3.51
N ALA A 262 -21.34 4.24 -4.59
CA ALA A 262 -20.77 4.23 -5.93
C ALA A 262 -19.80 5.39 -6.18
N ASP A 263 -20.05 6.53 -5.58
CA ASP A 263 -19.11 7.63 -5.40
C ASP A 263 -19.52 8.50 -4.20
N ILE A 264 -18.59 9.32 -3.72
CA ILE A 264 -18.82 10.25 -2.60
C ILE A 264 -18.12 11.58 -2.89
N THR A 265 -18.77 12.68 -2.52
CA THR A 265 -18.16 14.02 -2.50
C THR A 265 -17.89 14.42 -1.06
N TYR A 266 -16.65 14.83 -0.80
CA TYR A 266 -16.23 15.38 0.48
C TYR A 266 -15.97 16.89 0.41
N HIS A 267 -16.38 17.62 1.44
CA HIS A 267 -15.72 18.86 1.81
C HIS A 267 -14.30 18.55 2.24
N THR A 268 -13.35 19.35 1.78
CA THR A 268 -11.93 19.15 2.08
C THR A 268 -11.50 20.03 3.25
N VAL A 269 -10.40 19.66 3.89
CA VAL A 269 -9.83 20.42 5.01
C VAL A 269 -8.46 21.00 4.63
N ILE A 270 -8.02 22.04 5.32
CA ILE A 270 -6.73 22.70 5.07
C ILE A 270 -5.61 21.76 5.49
N GLU A 271 -4.61 21.61 4.62
CA GLU A 271 -3.33 20.98 4.98
C GLU A 271 -2.33 22.08 5.32
N HIS A 272 -2.12 22.31 6.62
CA HIS A 272 -1.21 23.35 7.10
C HIS A 272 0.25 23.04 6.72
N ALA A 273 0.95 24.04 6.21
CA ALA A 273 2.34 23.92 5.83
C ALA A 273 3.30 23.90 7.05
N HIS A 274 2.90 24.56 8.13
CA HIS A 274 3.71 24.68 9.34
C HIS A 274 3.20 23.73 10.41
N LYS A 275 4.04 22.76 10.82
CA LYS A 275 3.75 21.75 11.84
C LYS A 275 4.93 21.62 12.78
N ALA A 276 4.65 21.39 14.05
CA ALA A 276 5.66 21.05 15.05
C ALA A 276 5.16 19.92 15.94
N SER A 277 6.04 18.99 16.28
CA SER A 277 5.74 17.86 17.16
C SER A 277 6.70 17.82 18.35
N ALA A 278 6.21 17.41 19.51
CA ALA A 278 6.98 17.18 20.73
C ALA A 278 6.65 15.80 21.31
N LEU A 279 7.62 15.14 21.96
CA LEU A 279 7.40 13.93 22.76
C LEU A 279 7.63 14.29 24.24
N LEU A 280 6.60 14.12 25.06
CA LEU A 280 6.60 14.47 26.47
C LEU A 280 6.36 13.22 27.31
N VAL A 281 7.25 12.89 28.24
CA VAL A 281 7.17 11.67 29.07
C VAL A 281 6.82 12.06 30.50
N PHE A 282 5.85 11.35 31.07
CA PHE A 282 5.34 11.49 32.43
C PHE A 282 5.69 10.24 33.24
N ALA A 283 5.74 10.40 34.55
CA ALA A 283 6.08 9.30 35.45
C ALA A 283 5.06 8.15 35.42
N ASP A 284 3.79 8.49 35.16
CA ASP A 284 2.68 7.54 35.16
C ASP A 284 1.56 7.97 34.20
N ILE A 285 0.62 7.05 33.96
CA ILE A 285 -0.52 7.25 33.09
C ILE A 285 -1.52 8.27 33.64
N GLU A 286 -1.60 8.45 34.95
CA GLU A 286 -2.49 9.41 35.59
C GLU A 286 -2.10 10.84 35.23
N GLN A 287 -0.80 11.18 35.38
CA GLN A 287 -0.27 12.49 35.04
C GLN A 287 -0.41 12.78 33.53
N ALA A 288 -0.11 11.78 32.70
CA ALA A 288 -0.30 11.90 31.25
C ALA A 288 -1.76 12.18 30.89
N SER A 289 -2.73 11.47 31.47
CA SER A 289 -4.16 11.67 31.21
C SER A 289 -4.68 13.03 31.72
N GLN A 290 -4.22 13.48 32.87
CA GLN A 290 -4.54 14.81 33.36
C GLN A 290 -3.97 15.92 32.45
N ALA A 291 -2.76 15.69 31.89
CA ALA A 291 -2.17 16.58 30.89
C ALA A 291 -3.02 16.62 29.62
N VAL A 292 -3.57 15.49 29.16
CA VAL A 292 -4.49 15.43 28.00
C VAL A 292 -5.72 16.32 28.23
N THR A 293 -6.36 16.25 29.42
CA THR A 293 -7.51 17.09 29.76
C THR A 293 -7.17 18.57 29.70
N THR A 294 -5.92 18.93 29.98
CA THR A 294 -5.45 20.33 29.84
C THR A 294 -5.19 20.67 28.38
N LEU A 295 -4.52 19.78 27.64
CA LEU A 295 -4.18 19.94 26.23
C LEU A 295 -5.41 20.07 25.33
N SER A 296 -6.53 19.40 25.67
CA SER A 296 -7.79 19.53 24.91
C SER A 296 -8.34 20.96 24.84
N LYS A 297 -7.86 21.86 25.68
CA LYS A 297 -8.23 23.27 25.71
C LYS A 297 -7.17 24.19 25.09
N THR A 298 -6.15 23.63 24.46
CA THR A 298 -5.04 24.35 23.83
C THR A 298 -5.05 24.13 22.31
N PRO A 299 -4.30 24.91 21.52
CA PRO A 299 -4.30 24.81 20.07
C PRO A 299 -3.44 23.61 19.58
N VAL A 300 -3.76 22.40 20.01
CA VAL A 300 -3.14 21.16 19.55
C VAL A 300 -3.98 20.52 18.44
N ALA A 301 -3.31 19.96 17.44
CA ALA A 301 -3.93 19.24 16.34
C ALA A 301 -4.05 17.73 16.61
N ALA A 302 -3.11 17.17 17.39
CA ALA A 302 -3.12 15.77 17.79
C ALA A 302 -2.40 15.59 19.14
N VAL A 303 -2.89 14.65 19.94
CA VAL A 303 -2.21 14.15 21.16
C VAL A 303 -2.34 12.64 21.19
N GLU A 304 -1.21 11.96 20.97
CA GLU A 304 -1.13 10.50 20.98
C GLU A 304 -0.55 10.02 22.30
N MET A 305 -1.30 9.21 23.03
CA MET A 305 -0.84 8.60 24.27
C MET A 305 -0.23 7.24 24.03
N MET A 306 0.82 6.89 24.78
CA MET A 306 1.55 5.63 24.70
C MET A 306 1.97 5.21 26.10
N ASP A 307 1.62 4.00 26.52
CA ASP A 307 2.08 3.45 27.80
C ASP A 307 3.57 2.98 27.75
N GLY A 308 4.16 2.69 28.89
CA GLY A 308 5.57 2.30 28.98
C GLY A 308 5.89 1.00 28.26
N ARG A 309 4.94 0.05 28.22
CA ARG A 309 5.07 -1.21 27.46
C ARG A 309 5.12 -0.91 25.96
N ALA A 310 4.26 -0.02 25.45
CA ALA A 310 4.25 0.41 24.05
C ALA A 310 5.56 1.10 23.66
N LEU A 311 6.07 2.01 24.48
CA LEU A 311 7.35 2.69 24.25
C LEU A 311 8.52 1.70 24.20
N ARG A 312 8.55 0.75 25.13
CA ARG A 312 9.59 -0.27 25.17
C ARG A 312 9.57 -1.20 23.95
N SER A 313 8.41 -1.48 23.38
CA SER A 313 8.27 -2.32 22.18
C SER A 313 8.97 -1.77 20.93
N VAL A 314 9.34 -0.49 20.94
CA VAL A 314 10.00 0.20 19.82
C VAL A 314 11.37 0.78 20.17
N ALA A 315 11.89 0.53 21.38
CA ALA A 315 13.11 1.15 21.90
C ALA A 315 14.37 0.87 21.08
N ASP A 316 14.48 -0.28 20.45
CA ASP A 316 15.63 -0.72 19.64
C ASP A 316 15.56 -0.26 18.17
N LYS A 317 14.51 0.47 17.78
CA LYS A 317 14.41 0.99 16.41
C LYS A 317 15.39 2.15 16.18
N LYS A 318 15.97 2.16 14.99
CA LYS A 318 16.94 3.19 14.59
C LYS A 318 16.34 4.60 14.69
N GLY A 319 17.03 5.47 15.40
CA GLY A 319 16.65 6.88 15.56
C GLY A 319 15.79 7.17 16.79
N MET A 320 15.52 6.15 17.62
CA MET A 320 14.82 6.34 18.88
C MET A 320 15.66 7.16 19.87
N PRO A 321 15.03 8.09 20.66
CA PRO A 321 15.69 8.71 21.79
C PRO A 321 16.20 7.66 22.79
N GLU A 322 17.44 7.81 23.24
CA GLU A 322 18.10 6.81 24.12
C GLU A 322 17.38 6.61 25.47
N PHE A 323 16.69 7.62 25.96
CA PHE A 323 15.95 7.54 27.21
C PHE A 323 14.80 6.52 27.15
N ILE A 324 14.20 6.27 25.97
CA ILE A 324 13.05 5.34 25.84
C ILE A 324 13.38 3.94 26.35
N ALA A 325 14.59 3.44 26.13
CA ALA A 325 15.03 2.14 26.61
C ALA A 325 15.18 2.07 28.14
N LYS A 326 15.29 3.22 28.80
CA LYS A 326 15.53 3.34 30.26
C LYS A 326 14.26 3.66 31.05
N LEU A 327 13.13 3.97 30.37
CA LEU A 327 11.87 4.33 31.02
C LEU A 327 11.33 3.18 31.88
N ASP A 328 10.67 3.54 32.98
CA ASP A 328 9.87 2.59 33.76
C ASP A 328 8.64 2.13 32.92
N LEU A 329 8.12 0.95 33.25
CA LEU A 329 6.92 0.40 32.61
C LEU A 329 5.64 1.19 32.99
N GLU A 330 5.66 1.86 34.14
CA GLU A 330 4.58 2.74 34.58
C GLU A 330 4.57 4.08 33.83
N ALA A 331 5.71 4.48 33.22
CA ALA A 331 5.81 5.73 32.48
C ALA A 331 4.81 5.78 31.30
N ALA A 332 4.36 6.97 30.97
CA ALA A 332 3.52 7.21 29.80
C ALA A 332 4.04 8.43 29.02
N ALA A 333 3.92 8.38 27.69
CA ALA A 333 4.31 9.49 26.83
C ALA A 333 3.12 10.06 26.04
N LEU A 334 3.19 11.38 25.80
CA LEU A 334 2.32 12.08 24.88
C LEU A 334 3.14 12.60 23.70
N LEU A 335 2.78 12.19 22.49
CA LEU A 335 3.24 12.80 21.24
C LEU A 335 2.23 13.90 20.90
N VAL A 336 2.66 15.15 20.99
CA VAL A 336 1.81 16.33 20.79
C VAL A 336 2.19 17.00 19.48
N GLU A 337 1.20 17.37 18.67
CA GLU A 337 1.41 18.10 17.43
C GLU A 337 0.52 19.34 17.35
N SER A 338 1.10 20.47 16.87
CA SER A 338 0.37 21.70 16.55
C SER A 338 0.57 22.07 15.08
N HIS A 339 -0.45 22.67 14.47
CA HIS A 339 -0.46 23.08 13.06
C HIS A 339 -0.86 24.55 12.95
N ALA A 340 -0.22 25.31 12.06
CA ALA A 340 -0.56 26.70 11.81
C ALA A 340 -0.40 27.10 10.33
N SER A 341 -0.99 28.24 9.98
CA SER A 341 -0.88 28.86 8.66
C SER A 341 0.51 29.44 8.40
N ASP A 342 1.19 29.86 9.45
CA ASP A 342 2.50 30.50 9.40
C ASP A 342 3.37 30.10 10.62
N ALA A 343 4.68 30.38 10.50
CA ALA A 343 5.67 29.96 11.49
C ALA A 343 5.53 30.72 12.83
N GLN A 344 5.11 32.00 12.81
CA GLN A 344 4.95 32.80 14.04
C GLN A 344 3.76 32.30 14.86
N THR A 345 2.64 32.05 14.19
CA THR A 345 1.45 31.45 14.83
C THR A 345 1.78 30.09 15.44
N LEU A 346 2.52 29.24 14.70
CA LEU A 346 2.95 27.94 15.20
C LEU A 346 3.81 28.06 16.47
N HIS A 347 4.78 28.98 16.47
CA HIS A 347 5.65 29.23 17.63
C HIS A 347 4.82 29.64 18.86
N THR A 348 3.90 30.60 18.70
CA THR A 348 3.01 31.04 19.76
C THR A 348 2.13 29.92 20.31
N GLN A 349 1.60 29.05 19.42
CA GLN A 349 0.82 27.88 19.83
C GLN A 349 1.66 26.89 20.65
N CYS A 350 2.90 26.59 20.22
CA CYS A 350 3.80 25.70 20.97
C CYS A 350 4.12 26.27 22.37
N GLU A 351 4.35 27.59 22.50
CA GLU A 351 4.56 28.25 23.81
C GLU A 351 3.31 28.16 24.72
N GLN A 352 2.12 28.35 24.16
CA GLN A 352 0.86 28.20 24.88
C GLN A 352 0.68 26.77 25.41
N VAL A 353 0.97 25.78 24.59
CA VAL A 353 0.91 24.35 24.97
C VAL A 353 1.88 24.06 26.10
N MET A 354 3.15 24.46 25.99
CA MET A 354 4.14 24.23 27.06
C MET A 354 3.83 25.01 28.34
N SER A 355 3.31 26.24 28.25
CA SER A 355 2.85 27.03 29.41
C SER A 355 1.71 26.33 30.15
N ALA A 356 0.74 25.76 29.41
CA ALA A 356 -0.37 25.02 30.02
C ALA A 356 0.08 23.75 30.76
N LEU A 357 1.21 23.21 30.38
CA LEU A 357 1.79 21.97 30.95
C LEU A 357 2.76 22.23 32.12
N GLN A 358 3.09 23.48 32.46
CA GLN A 358 4.06 23.82 33.53
C GLN A 358 3.77 23.21 34.91
N ARG A 359 2.51 22.88 35.20
CA ARG A 359 2.08 22.27 36.46
C ARG A 359 2.33 20.74 36.53
N TYR A 360 2.68 20.13 35.43
CA TYR A 360 2.95 18.67 35.34
C TYR A 360 4.43 18.40 35.34
N GLN A 361 4.85 17.29 35.98
CA GLN A 361 6.23 16.85 35.96
C GLN A 361 6.52 16.05 34.71
N ILE A 362 7.17 16.67 33.74
CA ILE A 362 7.71 16.00 32.55
C ILE A 362 9.08 15.45 32.94
N ILE A 363 9.25 14.13 32.93
CA ILE A 363 10.50 13.45 33.34
C ILE A 363 11.53 13.38 32.25
N GLU A 364 11.11 13.26 30.98
CA GLU A 364 11.95 13.25 29.77
C GLU A 364 11.18 13.91 28.62
N SER A 365 11.88 14.51 27.65
CA SER A 365 11.19 15.11 26.50
C SER A 365 12.07 15.24 25.26
N VAL A 366 11.41 15.22 24.10
CA VAL A 366 11.90 15.84 22.86
C VAL A 366 11.07 17.10 22.67
N PRO A 367 11.68 18.31 22.73
CA PRO A 367 10.95 19.57 22.64
C PRO A 367 10.28 19.75 21.29
N PHE A 368 9.32 20.69 21.17
CA PHE A 368 8.69 21.01 19.90
C PHE A 368 9.73 21.33 18.82
N THR A 369 9.62 20.62 17.71
CA THR A 369 10.49 20.78 16.55
C THR A 369 9.68 20.72 15.26
N SER A 370 10.07 21.53 14.27
CA SER A 370 9.57 21.47 12.89
C SER A 370 10.58 20.79 11.94
N GLU A 371 11.69 20.26 12.47
CA GLU A 371 12.65 19.53 11.66
C GLU A 371 12.04 18.25 11.10
N SER A 372 11.85 18.18 9.79
CA SER A 372 11.12 17.09 9.12
C SER A 372 11.62 15.68 9.47
N LYS A 373 12.94 15.53 9.69
CA LYS A 373 13.53 14.22 10.03
C LYS A 373 13.17 13.79 11.44
N THR A 374 13.25 14.69 12.40
CA THR A 374 12.88 14.44 13.81
C THR A 374 11.39 14.21 13.94
N VAL A 375 10.55 15.04 13.33
CA VAL A 375 9.08 14.84 13.27
C VAL A 375 8.74 13.47 12.67
N ALA A 376 9.33 13.11 11.54
CA ALA A 376 9.11 11.79 10.93
C ALA A 376 9.54 10.63 11.84
N THR A 377 10.61 10.80 12.62
CA THR A 377 11.06 9.80 13.61
C THR A 377 10.04 9.66 14.75
N LEU A 378 9.57 10.76 15.34
CA LEU A 378 8.58 10.74 16.42
C LEU A 378 7.27 10.06 15.98
N TRP A 379 6.75 10.43 14.81
CA TRP A 379 5.58 9.76 14.24
C TRP A 379 5.86 8.31 13.83
N GLY A 380 7.11 7.99 13.49
CA GLY A 380 7.58 6.63 13.24
C GLY A 380 7.50 5.74 14.48
N ILE A 381 7.74 6.28 15.68
CA ILE A 381 7.52 5.59 16.98
C ILE A 381 6.07 5.12 17.05
N ARG A 382 5.14 6.07 16.96
CA ARG A 382 3.70 5.81 17.10
C ARG A 382 3.18 4.80 16.06
N LYS A 383 3.54 4.98 14.80
CA LYS A 383 3.14 4.07 13.70
C LYS A 383 3.80 2.68 13.80
N GLY A 384 4.89 2.59 14.53
CA GLY A 384 5.66 1.34 14.68
C GLY A 384 5.14 0.39 15.76
N MET A 385 4.25 0.82 16.65
CA MET A 385 3.81 0.04 17.83
C MET A 385 3.01 -1.21 17.45
N PHE A 386 1.96 -1.08 16.65
CA PHE A 386 1.20 -2.24 16.18
C PHE A 386 2.06 -3.27 15.45
N PRO A 387 2.93 -2.87 14.49
CA PRO A 387 3.88 -3.80 13.88
C PRO A 387 4.88 -4.43 14.84
N ALA A 388 5.30 -3.72 15.89
CA ALA A 388 6.28 -4.24 16.84
C ALA A 388 5.74 -5.48 17.58
N VAL A 389 4.51 -5.44 18.07
CA VAL A 389 3.84 -6.61 18.67
C VAL A 389 3.73 -7.75 17.65
N GLY A 390 3.34 -7.44 16.41
CA GLY A 390 3.27 -8.43 15.35
C GLY A 390 4.60 -9.10 15.01
N ALA A 391 5.71 -8.40 15.17
CA ALA A 391 7.04 -8.91 14.82
C ALA A 391 7.61 -9.92 15.84
N VAL A 392 7.19 -9.85 17.10
CA VAL A 392 7.72 -10.70 18.19
C VAL A 392 6.77 -11.82 18.61
N ARG A 393 5.55 -11.87 18.03
CA ARG A 393 4.53 -12.86 18.38
C ARG A 393 4.98 -14.30 18.15
N GLU A 394 4.47 -15.21 18.94
CA GLU A 394 4.66 -16.63 18.74
C GLU A 394 4.01 -17.11 17.44
N VAL A 395 4.64 -18.10 16.79
CA VAL A 395 4.07 -18.74 15.58
C VAL A 395 2.81 -19.51 15.98
N GLY A 396 1.76 -19.36 15.19
CA GLY A 396 0.43 -19.93 15.51
C GLY A 396 -0.54 -18.90 16.11
N THR A 397 -0.03 -17.76 16.59
CA THR A 397 -0.87 -16.69 17.12
C THR A 397 -1.20 -15.62 16.04
N THR A 398 -2.24 -14.85 16.27
CA THR A 398 -2.54 -13.62 15.53
C THR A 398 -2.35 -12.40 16.42
N VAL A 399 -2.26 -11.22 15.82
CA VAL A 399 -2.29 -9.94 16.55
C VAL A 399 -3.72 -9.41 16.54
N ILE A 400 -4.22 -9.10 17.70
CA ILE A 400 -5.50 -8.42 17.86
C ILE A 400 -5.24 -6.98 18.25
N ILE A 401 -5.92 -6.06 17.58
CA ILE A 401 -5.99 -4.67 17.94
C ILE A 401 -7.45 -4.30 18.15
N GLU A 402 -7.76 -3.92 19.36
CA GLU A 402 -9.07 -3.40 19.74
C GLU A 402 -9.02 -1.90 19.91
N ASP A 403 -10.17 -1.28 19.85
CA ASP A 403 -10.30 0.15 19.73
C ASP A 403 -11.55 0.60 20.50
N VAL A 404 -11.35 1.23 21.63
CA VAL A 404 -12.39 1.71 22.52
C VAL A 404 -12.28 3.22 22.73
N ALA A 405 -13.37 3.88 23.13
CA ALA A 405 -13.30 5.27 23.57
C ALA A 405 -13.89 5.43 24.96
N PHE A 406 -13.17 6.12 25.83
CA PHE A 406 -13.60 6.55 27.15
C PHE A 406 -13.90 8.05 27.15
N PRO A 407 -14.84 8.55 27.98
CA PRO A 407 -14.86 9.96 28.31
C PRO A 407 -13.47 10.41 28.78
N VAL A 408 -12.98 11.55 28.28
CA VAL A 408 -11.59 11.98 28.51
C VAL A 408 -11.26 12.11 29.99
N GLU A 409 -12.24 12.51 30.81
CA GLU A 409 -12.15 12.59 32.28
C GLU A 409 -11.94 11.24 32.97
N ASN A 410 -12.33 10.15 32.33
CA ASN A 410 -12.19 8.77 32.83
C ASN A 410 -10.99 8.02 32.22
N LEU A 411 -10.20 8.67 31.36
CA LEU A 411 -9.16 8.02 30.56
C LEU A 411 -8.13 7.27 31.43
N ALA A 412 -7.63 7.90 32.50
CA ALA A 412 -6.67 7.25 33.41
C ALA A 412 -7.26 6.02 34.12
N ALA A 413 -8.48 6.15 34.64
CA ALA A 413 -9.15 5.02 35.30
C ALA A 413 -9.44 3.89 34.31
N GLY A 414 -9.87 4.22 33.08
CA GLY A 414 -10.08 3.25 32.02
C GLY A 414 -8.83 2.48 31.62
N VAL A 415 -7.68 3.15 31.50
CA VAL A 415 -6.39 2.50 31.21
C VAL A 415 -5.99 1.55 32.33
N ARG A 416 -6.06 1.98 33.58
CA ARG A 416 -5.72 1.09 34.73
C ARG A 416 -6.58 -0.16 34.79
N ASP A 417 -7.89 0.01 34.56
CA ASP A 417 -8.81 -1.13 34.57
C ASP A 417 -8.56 -2.09 33.39
N LEU A 418 -8.21 -1.56 32.19
CA LEU A 418 -7.80 -2.39 31.06
C LEU A 418 -6.50 -3.16 31.36
N GLN A 419 -5.50 -2.52 32.00
CA GLN A 419 -4.28 -3.17 32.42
C GLN A 419 -4.57 -4.29 33.44
N ALA A 420 -5.47 -4.05 34.38
CA ALA A 420 -5.90 -5.08 35.33
C ALA A 420 -6.59 -6.28 34.62
N LEU A 421 -7.36 -6.03 33.56
CA LEU A 421 -7.90 -7.12 32.74
C LEU A 421 -6.81 -7.90 31.99
N PHE A 422 -5.80 -7.23 31.45
CA PHE A 422 -4.67 -7.94 30.82
C PHE A 422 -3.97 -8.86 31.83
N ASP A 423 -3.73 -8.39 33.04
CA ASP A 423 -3.10 -9.22 34.09
C ASP A 423 -4.01 -10.39 34.49
N LYS A 424 -5.33 -10.17 34.64
CA LYS A 424 -6.33 -11.19 34.94
C LYS A 424 -6.34 -12.31 33.88
N TYR A 425 -6.22 -11.95 32.60
CA TYR A 425 -6.29 -12.90 31.48
C TYR A 425 -4.92 -13.29 30.93
N HIS A 426 -3.83 -12.92 31.62
CA HIS A 426 -2.44 -13.27 31.28
C HIS A 426 -1.99 -12.76 29.88
N TYR A 427 -2.37 -11.53 29.52
CA TYR A 427 -1.87 -10.82 28.33
C TYR A 427 -0.74 -9.86 28.73
N SER A 428 0.37 -10.41 29.26
CA SER A 428 1.49 -9.63 29.81
C SER A 428 2.22 -8.77 28.78
N GLU A 429 2.13 -9.12 27.49
CA GLU A 429 2.72 -8.39 26.35
C GLU A 429 1.78 -7.31 25.76
N ALA A 430 0.56 -7.17 26.29
CA ALA A 430 -0.39 -6.19 25.80
C ALA A 430 0.13 -4.76 25.97
N ILE A 431 -0.09 -3.93 24.95
CA ILE A 431 0.28 -2.51 24.94
C ILE A 431 -0.96 -1.63 24.74
N ILE A 432 -0.92 -0.40 25.28
CA ILE A 432 -1.96 0.60 25.08
C ILE A 432 -1.37 1.86 24.44
N PHE A 433 -2.06 2.37 23.43
CA PHE A 433 -1.78 3.66 22.82
C PHE A 433 -3.04 4.22 22.16
N GLY A 434 -3.11 5.50 21.88
CA GLY A 434 -4.32 6.02 21.19
C GLY A 434 -4.41 7.53 21.06
N HIS A 435 -5.52 7.95 20.47
CA HIS A 435 -5.86 9.34 20.18
C HIS A 435 -6.50 9.98 21.44
N ALA A 436 -5.63 10.47 22.30
CA ALA A 436 -6.03 10.82 23.68
C ALA A 436 -7.05 11.98 23.77
N LEU A 437 -7.03 12.91 22.78
CA LEU A 437 -7.98 14.05 22.77
C LEU A 437 -9.44 13.61 22.72
N GLU A 438 -9.72 12.49 22.04
CA GLU A 438 -11.05 11.90 21.92
C GLU A 438 -11.29 10.74 22.89
N GLY A 439 -10.36 10.49 23.82
CA GLY A 439 -10.42 9.35 24.71
C GLY A 439 -10.32 7.99 24.02
N ASN A 440 -9.92 7.97 22.74
CA ASN A 440 -9.84 6.77 21.94
C ASN A 440 -8.50 6.04 22.19
N LEU A 441 -8.60 4.79 22.65
CA LEU A 441 -7.48 3.94 22.95
C LEU A 441 -7.50 2.68 22.09
N HIS A 442 -6.34 2.34 21.58
CA HIS A 442 -6.07 1.03 21.00
C HIS A 442 -5.31 0.17 21.99
N PHE A 443 -5.69 -1.07 22.14
CA PHE A 443 -4.90 -2.05 22.85
C PHE A 443 -4.59 -3.24 21.94
N VAL A 444 -3.34 -3.67 22.02
CA VAL A 444 -2.80 -4.69 21.10
C VAL A 444 -2.20 -5.82 21.91
N PHE A 445 -2.58 -7.05 21.57
CA PHE A 445 -2.10 -8.26 22.21
C PHE A 445 -2.06 -9.42 21.22
N THR A 446 -1.44 -10.53 21.61
CA THR A 446 -1.35 -11.73 20.77
C THR A 446 -2.29 -12.80 21.26
N GLN A 447 -2.93 -13.54 20.34
CA GLN A 447 -3.89 -14.58 20.67
C GLN A 447 -3.77 -15.78 19.71
N GLY A 448 -3.68 -17.01 20.29
CA GLY A 448 -3.86 -18.25 19.57
C GLY A 448 -5.33 -18.68 19.52
N PHE A 449 -5.71 -19.38 18.46
CA PHE A 449 -7.07 -19.94 18.33
C PHE A 449 -7.05 -21.43 17.99
N ASP A 450 -5.94 -22.11 18.27
CA ASP A 450 -5.78 -23.55 18.00
C ASP A 450 -6.41 -24.43 19.09
N LYS A 451 -6.63 -23.87 20.27
CA LYS A 451 -7.16 -24.58 21.43
C LYS A 451 -8.45 -23.95 21.92
N GLN A 452 -9.41 -24.77 22.29
CA GLN A 452 -10.70 -24.32 22.81
C GLN A 452 -10.54 -23.41 24.05
N SER A 453 -9.61 -23.74 24.95
CA SER A 453 -9.32 -22.93 26.16
C SER A 453 -8.83 -21.53 25.84
N GLU A 454 -8.08 -21.35 24.74
CA GLU A 454 -7.63 -20.03 24.27
C GLU A 454 -8.80 -19.19 23.70
N ILE A 455 -9.73 -19.85 23.00
CA ILE A 455 -10.95 -19.21 22.47
C ILE A 455 -11.84 -18.76 23.64
N GLU A 456 -12.03 -19.62 24.65
CA GLU A 456 -12.80 -19.32 25.85
C GLU A 456 -12.17 -18.17 26.67
N ARG A 457 -10.83 -18.17 26.81
CA ARG A 457 -10.10 -17.08 27.46
C ARG A 457 -10.34 -15.74 26.74
N TYR A 458 -10.22 -15.75 25.41
CA TYR A 458 -10.47 -14.55 24.59
C TYR A 458 -11.93 -14.08 24.71
N GLY A 459 -12.89 -15.00 24.64
CA GLY A 459 -14.32 -14.66 24.80
C GLY A 459 -14.60 -13.99 26.14
N ALA A 460 -14.17 -14.61 27.23
CA ALA A 460 -14.34 -14.08 28.58
C ALA A 460 -13.63 -12.73 28.80
N PHE A 461 -12.45 -12.55 28.21
CA PHE A 461 -11.74 -11.25 28.22
C PHE A 461 -12.55 -10.17 27.52
N MET A 462 -13.12 -10.46 26.33
CA MET A 462 -13.91 -9.48 25.57
C MET A 462 -15.26 -9.16 26.24
N ASP A 463 -15.86 -10.13 26.94
CA ASP A 463 -17.07 -9.88 27.75
C ASP A 463 -16.76 -8.87 28.87
N ASP A 464 -15.66 -9.07 29.61
CA ASP A 464 -15.24 -8.14 30.66
C ASP A 464 -14.86 -6.74 30.11
N VAL A 465 -14.21 -6.68 28.97
CA VAL A 465 -13.89 -5.41 28.26
C VAL A 465 -15.18 -4.68 27.86
N ALA A 466 -16.15 -5.41 27.31
CA ALA A 466 -17.42 -4.83 26.88
C ALA A 466 -18.20 -4.24 28.09
N GLU A 467 -18.27 -4.97 29.20
CA GLU A 467 -18.88 -4.50 30.42
C GLU A 467 -18.16 -3.27 30.99
N LEU A 468 -16.83 -3.31 31.03
CA LEU A 468 -15.99 -2.20 31.50
C LEU A 468 -16.25 -0.92 30.71
N VAL A 469 -16.18 -1.00 29.39
CA VAL A 469 -16.25 0.16 28.50
C VAL A 469 -17.69 0.69 28.38
N ALA A 470 -18.64 -0.18 28.03
CA ALA A 470 -20.00 0.23 27.71
C ALA A 470 -20.85 0.52 28.95
N VAL A 471 -20.68 -0.25 30.03
CA VAL A 471 -21.53 -0.14 31.22
C VAL A 471 -20.86 0.72 32.29
N LYS A 472 -19.65 0.39 32.75
CA LYS A 472 -18.99 1.13 33.81
C LYS A 472 -18.66 2.56 33.44
N TYR A 473 -18.08 2.76 32.23
CA TYR A 473 -17.60 4.07 31.78
C TYR A 473 -18.52 4.77 30.78
N GLN A 474 -19.60 4.15 30.33
CA GLN A 474 -20.49 4.70 29.29
C GLN A 474 -19.74 5.11 27.99
N GLY A 475 -18.62 4.45 27.72
CA GLY A 475 -17.77 4.66 26.57
C GLY A 475 -18.29 4.03 25.28
N SER A 476 -17.46 3.98 24.24
CA SER A 476 -17.74 3.32 22.97
C SER A 476 -16.89 2.07 22.79
N LEU A 477 -17.48 0.95 22.39
CA LEU A 477 -16.81 -0.32 22.15
C LEU A 477 -16.02 -0.34 20.85
N LYS A 478 -16.35 0.54 19.90
CA LYS A 478 -15.59 0.79 18.68
C LYS A 478 -15.54 2.29 18.39
N ALA A 479 -14.36 2.87 18.51
CA ALA A 479 -14.17 4.27 18.23
C ALA A 479 -14.08 4.56 16.73
N GLU A 480 -13.27 3.79 15.98
CA GLU A 480 -13.00 4.04 14.56
C GLU A 480 -12.87 2.79 13.66
N HIS A 481 -12.69 1.57 14.24
CA HIS A 481 -12.48 0.36 13.43
C HIS A 481 -13.77 -0.25 12.87
N GLY A 482 -14.93 0.23 13.27
CA GLY A 482 -16.25 -0.32 12.91
C GLY A 482 -16.66 -1.54 13.77
N THR A 483 -17.93 -1.77 13.85
CA THR A 483 -18.53 -2.85 14.63
C THR A 483 -18.09 -4.23 14.13
N GLY A 484 -18.21 -4.47 12.83
CA GLY A 484 -17.91 -5.75 12.21
C GLY A 484 -18.70 -6.92 12.77
N ARG A 485 -18.10 -8.10 12.69
CA ARG A 485 -18.56 -9.32 13.37
C ARG A 485 -18.11 -9.36 14.82
N ASN A 486 -17.02 -8.67 15.10
CA ASN A 486 -16.34 -8.68 16.38
C ASN A 486 -17.20 -8.08 17.50
N MET A 487 -17.77 -6.90 17.27
CA MET A 487 -18.59 -6.20 18.27
C MET A 487 -20.11 -6.32 18.05
N ALA A 488 -20.55 -6.99 16.98
CA ALA A 488 -21.97 -7.20 16.72
C ALA A 488 -22.73 -7.81 17.92
N PRO A 489 -22.20 -8.79 18.70
CA PRO A 489 -22.86 -9.32 19.89
C PRO A 489 -23.08 -8.31 21.02
N TYR A 490 -22.27 -7.23 21.06
CA TYR A 490 -22.23 -6.26 22.16
C TYR A 490 -22.95 -4.92 21.84
N VAL A 491 -23.49 -4.77 20.62
CA VAL A 491 -24.19 -3.54 20.21
C VAL A 491 -25.39 -3.23 21.12
N GLU A 492 -26.17 -4.27 21.49
CA GLU A 492 -27.28 -4.11 22.45
C GLU A 492 -26.80 -3.69 23.86
N LEU A 493 -25.65 -4.19 24.31
CA LEU A 493 -25.05 -3.83 25.60
C LEU A 493 -24.71 -2.33 25.64
N GLU A 494 -24.13 -1.80 24.58
CA GLU A 494 -23.74 -0.37 24.51
C GLU A 494 -24.94 0.56 24.30
N TRP A 495 -25.89 0.17 23.44
CA TRP A 495 -26.99 1.06 23.02
C TRP A 495 -28.31 0.83 23.79
N GLY A 496 -28.41 -0.27 24.54
CA GLY A 496 -29.65 -0.70 25.18
C GLY A 496 -30.64 -1.28 24.16
N LYS A 497 -31.70 -1.86 24.68
CA LYS A 497 -32.74 -2.53 23.85
C LYS A 497 -33.38 -1.59 22.82
N GLU A 498 -33.66 -0.35 23.19
CA GLU A 498 -34.33 0.62 22.31
C GLU A 498 -33.42 1.07 21.17
N GLY A 499 -32.16 1.38 21.46
CA GLY A 499 -31.19 1.74 20.45
C GLY A 499 -30.91 0.59 19.48
N TYR A 500 -30.78 -0.63 19.98
CA TYR A 500 -30.59 -1.81 19.14
C TYR A 500 -31.84 -2.13 18.28
N ALA A 501 -33.03 -2.01 18.85
CA ALA A 501 -34.29 -2.18 18.10
C ALA A 501 -34.44 -1.13 16.98
N LEU A 502 -34.01 0.13 17.23
CA LEU A 502 -33.96 1.17 16.20
C LEU A 502 -33.02 0.79 15.06
N MET A 503 -31.82 0.27 15.36
CA MET A 503 -30.87 -0.23 14.34
C MET A 503 -31.46 -1.40 13.53
N GLN A 504 -32.20 -2.32 14.17
CA GLN A 504 -32.90 -3.41 13.47
C GLN A 504 -33.97 -2.87 12.52
N LYS A 505 -34.72 -1.82 12.91
CA LYS A 505 -35.70 -1.16 12.03
C LYS A 505 -35.02 -0.49 10.84
N ILE A 506 -33.88 0.20 11.03
CA ILE A 506 -33.06 0.78 9.96
C ILE A 506 -32.65 -0.33 8.98
N LYS A 507 -32.07 -1.42 9.49
CA LYS A 507 -31.65 -2.56 8.63
C LYS A 507 -32.82 -3.13 7.85
N ALA A 508 -33.97 -3.36 8.48
CA ALA A 508 -35.14 -3.90 7.82
C ALA A 508 -35.73 -2.97 6.75
N LEU A 509 -35.62 -1.66 6.94
CA LEU A 509 -36.07 -0.65 6.00
C LEU A 509 -35.19 -0.63 4.73
N PHE A 510 -33.84 -0.69 4.88
CA PHE A 510 -32.91 -0.62 3.76
C PHE A 510 -32.67 -1.98 3.07
N ASP A 511 -32.74 -3.08 3.81
CA ASP A 511 -32.47 -4.43 3.32
C ASP A 511 -33.47 -5.44 3.89
N PRO A 512 -34.73 -5.38 3.45
CA PRO A 512 -35.83 -6.25 3.98
C PRO A 512 -35.58 -7.74 3.73
N LYS A 513 -34.72 -8.08 2.74
CA LYS A 513 -34.37 -9.47 2.43
C LYS A 513 -33.12 -9.97 3.17
N ARG A 514 -32.45 -9.08 3.94
CA ARG A 514 -31.23 -9.37 4.69
C ARG A 514 -30.09 -9.94 3.81
N LEU A 515 -29.89 -9.39 2.61
CA LEU A 515 -28.90 -9.86 1.64
C LEU A 515 -27.53 -9.19 1.82
N LEU A 516 -27.52 -7.95 2.33
CA LEU A 516 -26.33 -7.13 2.46
C LEU A 516 -25.57 -7.48 3.74
N ASN A 517 -24.39 -8.07 3.59
CA ASN A 517 -23.38 -8.31 4.64
C ASN A 517 -23.97 -8.84 5.98
N PRO A 518 -24.64 -10.00 5.99
CA PRO A 518 -25.31 -10.50 7.18
C PRO A 518 -24.33 -10.81 8.32
N GLY A 519 -24.80 -10.61 9.57
CA GLY A 519 -24.01 -10.86 10.78
C GLY A 519 -23.02 -9.76 11.14
N VAL A 520 -23.02 -8.65 10.39
CA VAL A 520 -22.23 -7.42 10.65
C VAL A 520 -23.18 -6.36 11.21
N ILE A 521 -22.79 -5.66 12.26
CA ILE A 521 -23.57 -4.70 13.04
C ILE A 521 -24.76 -5.36 13.77
N ILE A 522 -25.64 -6.02 13.05
CA ILE A 522 -26.81 -6.73 13.59
C ILE A 522 -26.53 -8.23 13.55
N ASN A 523 -26.51 -8.85 14.74
CA ASN A 523 -26.31 -10.29 14.86
C ASN A 523 -27.07 -10.83 16.06
N GLU A 524 -27.82 -11.92 15.87
CA GLU A 524 -28.55 -12.62 16.94
C GLU A 524 -27.65 -13.62 17.69
N ASP A 525 -26.57 -14.07 17.06
CA ASP A 525 -25.59 -14.98 17.66
C ASP A 525 -24.63 -14.23 18.61
N LYS A 526 -24.81 -14.44 19.90
CA LYS A 526 -23.99 -13.84 20.97
C LYS A 526 -22.53 -14.34 20.95
N HIS A 527 -22.22 -15.42 20.23
CA HIS A 527 -20.88 -16.00 20.13
C HIS A 527 -20.25 -15.78 18.75
N SER A 528 -20.84 -14.92 17.91
CA SER A 528 -20.30 -14.66 16.57
C SER A 528 -18.88 -14.09 16.58
N HIS A 529 -18.46 -13.39 17.62
CA HIS A 529 -17.12 -12.83 17.80
C HIS A 529 -16.03 -13.90 18.01
N ILE A 530 -16.39 -15.10 18.47
CA ILE A 530 -15.49 -16.25 18.64
C ILE A 530 -15.71 -17.36 17.60
N SER A 531 -16.47 -17.08 16.55
CA SER A 531 -16.75 -18.00 15.45
C SER A 531 -15.95 -17.64 14.20
N ASN A 532 -15.65 -18.64 13.35
CA ASN A 532 -14.93 -18.47 12.09
C ASN A 532 -13.54 -17.81 12.27
N LEU A 533 -12.85 -18.15 13.33
CA LEU A 533 -11.52 -17.62 13.66
C LEU A 533 -10.48 -18.11 12.66
N LYS A 534 -9.52 -17.24 12.35
CA LYS A 534 -8.47 -17.47 11.37
C LYS A 534 -7.40 -18.41 11.90
N PRO A 535 -7.18 -19.59 11.32
CA PRO A 535 -6.03 -20.40 11.65
C PRO A 535 -4.74 -19.75 11.13
N MET A 536 -3.70 -19.73 11.95
CA MET A 536 -2.40 -19.14 11.61
C MET A 536 -1.28 -20.19 11.67
N PRO A 537 -1.37 -21.30 10.90
CA PRO A 537 -0.38 -22.36 10.95
C PRO A 537 1.00 -21.87 10.54
N ALA A 538 2.05 -22.48 11.11
CA ALA A 538 3.42 -22.28 10.65
C ALA A 538 3.54 -22.64 9.16
N ALA A 539 4.27 -21.82 8.42
CA ALA A 539 4.47 -22.03 6.98
C ALA A 539 5.93 -21.92 6.58
N ASP A 540 6.58 -20.81 6.92
CA ASP A 540 8.00 -20.57 6.70
C ASP A 540 8.42 -19.34 7.54
N ASN A 541 9.60 -19.41 8.14
CA ASN A 541 10.15 -18.32 8.98
C ASN A 541 10.25 -16.97 8.25
N LEU A 542 10.36 -16.95 6.92
CA LEU A 542 10.38 -15.73 6.13
C LEU A 542 9.03 -15.00 6.13
N VAL A 543 7.92 -15.70 6.40
CA VAL A 543 6.57 -15.14 6.25
C VAL A 543 5.66 -15.37 7.46
N ASP A 544 6.08 -16.14 8.45
CA ASP A 544 5.24 -16.48 9.62
C ASP A 544 4.82 -15.26 10.44
N ARG A 545 5.63 -14.18 10.41
CA ARG A 545 5.27 -12.88 11.03
C ARG A 545 4.15 -12.12 10.30
N CYS A 546 3.67 -12.59 9.14
CA CYS A 546 2.61 -11.90 8.39
C CYS A 546 1.29 -11.87 9.19
N ILE A 547 0.76 -10.67 9.39
CA ILE A 547 -0.53 -10.40 10.05
C ILE A 547 -1.69 -10.26 9.05
N GLU A 548 -1.45 -10.49 7.77
CA GLU A 548 -2.42 -10.43 6.67
C GLU A 548 -3.14 -9.06 6.49
N CYS A 549 -2.51 -7.96 6.89
CA CYS A 549 -3.08 -6.61 6.85
C CYS A 549 -3.35 -6.05 5.43
N GLY A 550 -2.70 -6.59 4.38
CA GLY A 550 -2.93 -6.17 2.99
C GLY A 550 -2.15 -4.95 2.50
N PHE A 551 -1.32 -4.29 3.34
CA PHE A 551 -0.58 -3.07 2.97
C PHE A 551 0.38 -3.27 1.79
N CYS A 552 0.81 -4.49 1.53
CA CYS A 552 1.68 -4.86 0.42
C CYS A 552 0.95 -5.01 -0.93
N GLU A 553 -0.39 -5.04 -0.96
CA GLU A 553 -1.15 -5.34 -2.18
C GLU A 553 -1.10 -4.23 -3.24
N PRO A 554 -1.25 -2.93 -2.91
CA PRO A 554 -1.28 -1.86 -3.91
C PRO A 554 -0.04 -1.78 -4.80
N VAL A 555 1.14 -2.14 -4.26
CA VAL A 555 2.42 -2.04 -4.98
C VAL A 555 2.81 -3.29 -5.77
N CYS A 556 2.01 -4.37 -5.69
CA CYS A 556 2.32 -5.63 -6.35
C CYS A 556 1.90 -5.62 -7.82
N PRO A 557 2.82 -5.85 -8.77
CA PRO A 557 2.48 -5.85 -10.21
C PRO A 557 1.59 -7.02 -10.65
N SER A 558 1.47 -8.08 -9.86
CA SER A 558 0.61 -9.24 -10.20
C SER A 558 -0.78 -9.20 -9.56
N ARG A 559 -1.11 -8.16 -8.77
CA ARG A 559 -2.37 -8.09 -8.00
C ARG A 559 -3.64 -8.18 -8.86
N THR A 560 -3.57 -7.72 -10.10
CA THR A 560 -4.71 -7.76 -11.04
C THR A 560 -4.73 -9.02 -11.89
N LEU A 561 -3.58 -9.69 -12.03
CA LEU A 561 -3.41 -10.90 -12.85
C LEU A 561 -3.70 -12.19 -12.07
N THR A 562 -3.01 -12.37 -10.95
CA THR A 562 -3.04 -13.63 -10.18
C THR A 562 -3.18 -13.37 -8.68
N LEU A 563 -2.09 -13.42 -7.92
CA LEU A 563 -2.06 -13.29 -6.47
C LEU A 563 -1.25 -12.05 -6.05
N SER A 564 -1.73 -11.38 -5.01
CA SER A 564 -0.97 -10.37 -4.26
C SER A 564 0.00 -11.03 -3.26
N PRO A 565 0.90 -10.28 -2.61
CA PRO A 565 1.79 -10.85 -1.60
C PRO A 565 1.05 -11.47 -0.42
N ARG A 566 0.01 -10.80 0.14
CA ARG A 566 -0.86 -11.36 1.19
C ARG A 566 -1.48 -12.67 0.73
N GLN A 567 -2.08 -12.70 -0.44
CA GLN A 567 -2.73 -13.87 -1.00
C GLN A 567 -1.77 -15.05 -1.20
N ARG A 568 -0.50 -14.80 -1.62
CA ARG A 568 0.54 -15.83 -1.70
C ARG A 568 0.83 -16.45 -0.36
N ILE A 569 0.96 -15.64 0.68
CA ILE A 569 1.24 -16.12 2.04
C ILE A 569 0.05 -16.95 2.56
N VAL A 570 -1.17 -16.47 2.39
CA VAL A 570 -2.39 -17.18 2.81
C VAL A 570 -2.49 -18.55 2.14
N LEU A 571 -2.30 -18.63 0.83
CA LEU A 571 -2.33 -19.91 0.11
C LEU A 571 -1.17 -20.82 0.50
N TYR A 572 0.02 -20.28 0.73
CA TYR A 572 1.16 -21.07 1.15
C TYR A 572 0.96 -21.65 2.57
N ARG A 573 0.39 -20.87 3.49
CA ARG A 573 -0.04 -21.36 4.82
C ARG A 573 -1.04 -22.50 4.69
N GLU A 574 -2.06 -22.35 3.86
CA GLU A 574 -3.04 -23.39 3.64
C GLU A 574 -2.43 -24.65 3.02
N LEU A 575 -1.49 -24.50 2.07
CA LEU A 575 -0.75 -25.62 1.50
C LEU A 575 0.05 -26.37 2.57
N GLN A 576 0.75 -25.67 3.48
CA GLN A 576 1.49 -26.31 4.56
C GLN A 576 0.56 -26.98 5.57
N ARG A 577 -0.57 -26.35 5.92
CA ARG A 577 -1.60 -26.95 6.78
C ARG A 577 -2.08 -28.28 6.21
N ARG A 578 -2.48 -28.31 4.93
CA ARG A 578 -2.97 -29.53 4.25
C ARG A 578 -1.93 -30.64 4.21
N ARG A 579 -0.66 -30.28 4.02
CA ARG A 579 0.44 -31.26 4.07
C ARG A 579 0.61 -31.85 5.45
N THR A 580 0.55 -31.03 6.49
CA THR A 580 0.68 -31.46 7.89
C THR A 580 -0.50 -32.32 8.35
N THR A 581 -1.72 -32.03 7.87
CA THR A 581 -2.94 -32.80 8.19
C THR A 581 -3.14 -34.04 7.31
N GLY A 582 -2.26 -34.31 6.33
CA GLY A 582 -2.33 -35.50 5.49
C GLY A 582 -3.34 -35.38 4.34
N GLU A 583 -3.81 -34.19 4.01
CA GLU A 583 -4.73 -33.94 2.88
C GLU A 583 -3.97 -33.92 1.52
N ASN A 584 -3.29 -35.01 1.17
CA ASN A 584 -2.32 -35.07 0.07
C ASN A 584 -2.88 -34.72 -1.31
N VAL A 585 -4.08 -35.17 -1.66
CA VAL A 585 -4.71 -34.87 -2.99
C VAL A 585 -5.00 -33.38 -3.10
N ALA A 586 -5.70 -32.82 -2.11
CA ALA A 586 -6.07 -31.41 -2.08
C ALA A 586 -4.84 -30.48 -1.99
N SER A 587 -3.74 -30.92 -1.35
CA SER A 587 -2.49 -30.16 -1.37
C SER A 587 -1.80 -30.20 -2.71
N SER A 588 -1.82 -31.32 -3.46
CA SER A 588 -1.22 -31.44 -4.80
C SER A 588 -1.93 -30.52 -5.82
N GLU A 589 -3.26 -30.45 -5.80
CA GLU A 589 -4.03 -29.54 -6.65
C GLU A 589 -3.73 -28.08 -6.35
N LEU A 590 -3.69 -27.71 -5.08
CA LEU A 590 -3.35 -26.35 -4.66
C LEU A 590 -1.91 -25.98 -5.04
N GLU A 591 -0.96 -26.92 -4.96
CA GLU A 591 0.43 -26.74 -5.34
C GLU A 591 0.59 -26.45 -6.84
N GLN A 592 -0.12 -27.18 -7.71
CA GLN A 592 -0.11 -26.95 -9.14
C GLN A 592 -0.61 -25.53 -9.49
N VAL A 593 -1.67 -25.08 -8.85
CA VAL A 593 -2.18 -23.72 -9.03
C VAL A 593 -1.18 -22.69 -8.50
N PHE A 594 -0.59 -22.94 -7.33
CA PHE A 594 0.36 -22.05 -6.69
C PHE A 594 1.66 -21.92 -7.49
N GLU A 595 2.08 -22.95 -8.23
CA GLU A 595 3.29 -22.90 -9.06
C GLU A 595 3.24 -21.75 -10.07
N TYR A 596 2.15 -21.59 -10.82
CA TYR A 596 2.00 -20.47 -11.74
C TYR A 596 1.61 -19.18 -11.00
N GLN A 597 0.52 -19.21 -10.26
CA GLN A 597 -0.07 -17.98 -9.66
C GLN A 597 0.79 -17.43 -8.52
N GLY A 598 1.45 -18.26 -7.75
CA GLY A 598 2.30 -17.89 -6.63
C GLY A 598 3.75 -17.62 -7.03
N LEU A 599 4.38 -18.56 -7.76
CA LEU A 599 5.81 -18.51 -8.06
C LEU A 599 6.12 -17.80 -9.37
N ASP A 600 5.46 -18.18 -10.49
CA ASP A 600 5.86 -17.66 -11.80
C ASP A 600 5.48 -16.20 -11.99
N THR A 601 4.33 -15.78 -11.51
CA THR A 601 3.87 -14.39 -11.62
C THR A 601 4.41 -13.45 -10.54
N CYS A 602 5.25 -13.90 -9.61
CA CYS A 602 5.94 -13.00 -8.70
C CYS A 602 7.14 -12.34 -9.39
N ALA A 603 7.17 -11.02 -9.44
CA ALA A 603 8.29 -10.24 -9.97
C ALA A 603 9.50 -10.18 -9.03
N ALA A 604 9.36 -10.59 -7.77
CA ALA A 604 10.40 -10.56 -6.71
C ALA A 604 11.12 -9.20 -6.59
N THR A 605 10.38 -8.09 -6.73
CA THR A 605 10.92 -6.72 -6.70
C THR A 605 11.27 -6.23 -5.31
N GLY A 606 10.67 -6.82 -4.26
CA GLY A 606 10.81 -6.38 -2.88
C GLY A 606 9.96 -5.16 -2.50
N LEU A 607 9.19 -4.55 -3.40
CA LEU A 607 8.30 -3.43 -3.06
C LEU A 607 7.29 -3.79 -1.96
N CYS A 608 6.90 -5.05 -1.86
CA CYS A 608 6.02 -5.52 -0.78
C CYS A 608 6.65 -5.35 0.61
N ALA A 609 7.98 -5.47 0.73
CA ALA A 609 8.68 -5.25 2.00
C ALA A 609 8.69 -3.78 2.41
N GLU A 610 8.81 -2.85 1.46
CA GLU A 610 8.77 -1.40 1.72
C GLU A 610 7.42 -0.94 2.30
N ARG A 611 6.36 -1.67 2.01
CA ARG A 611 5.01 -1.40 2.52
C ARG A 611 4.61 -2.30 3.69
N CYS A 612 5.41 -3.33 3.96
CA CYS A 612 5.10 -4.29 5.02
C CYS A 612 5.49 -3.74 6.39
N PRO A 613 4.55 -3.58 7.33
CA PRO A 613 4.86 -3.05 8.65
C PRO A 613 5.79 -3.96 9.47
N VAL A 614 5.87 -5.26 9.13
CA VAL A 614 6.79 -6.24 9.75
C VAL A 614 7.95 -6.64 8.82
N GLY A 615 8.18 -5.88 7.74
CA GLY A 615 9.36 -6.01 6.87
C GLY A 615 9.42 -7.26 5.99
N ILE A 616 8.32 -7.96 5.73
CA ILE A 616 8.30 -9.21 4.96
C ILE A 616 8.48 -8.95 3.46
N ASN A 617 9.54 -9.50 2.89
CA ASN A 617 9.73 -9.63 1.45
C ASN A 617 9.19 -11.00 0.95
N THR A 618 7.98 -11.03 0.46
CA THR A 618 7.39 -12.25 -0.11
C THR A 618 8.21 -12.81 -1.29
N GLY A 619 8.98 -11.94 -1.95
CA GLY A 619 9.90 -12.34 -3.02
C GLY A 619 11.00 -13.32 -2.56
N ASP A 620 11.43 -13.25 -1.30
CA ASP A 620 12.45 -14.14 -0.76
C ASP A 620 11.90 -15.56 -0.53
N LEU A 621 10.67 -15.68 -0.03
CA LEU A 621 9.96 -16.96 -0.01
C LEU A 621 9.85 -17.55 -1.42
N VAL A 622 9.44 -16.73 -2.39
CA VAL A 622 9.29 -17.19 -3.78
C VAL A 622 10.63 -17.64 -4.37
N LYS A 623 11.74 -16.94 -4.10
CA LYS A 623 13.08 -17.37 -4.53
C LYS A 623 13.47 -18.69 -3.88
N LYS A 624 13.23 -18.86 -2.58
CA LYS A 624 13.46 -20.12 -1.87
C LYS A 624 12.70 -21.29 -2.52
N LEU A 625 11.42 -21.10 -2.84
CA LEU A 625 10.60 -22.13 -3.47
C LEU A 625 11.02 -22.40 -4.93
N ARG A 626 11.49 -21.39 -5.66
CA ARG A 626 12.06 -21.53 -7.01
C ARG A 626 13.33 -22.39 -7.02
N THR A 627 14.11 -22.45 -5.94
CA THR A 627 15.29 -23.32 -5.83
C THR A 627 14.94 -24.77 -6.17
N ALA A 628 13.88 -25.30 -5.57
CA ALA A 628 13.42 -26.66 -5.86
C ALA A 628 12.92 -26.81 -7.32
N LYS A 629 12.14 -25.85 -7.80
CA LYS A 629 11.61 -25.85 -9.18
C LYS A 629 12.70 -25.87 -10.24
N TYR A 630 13.78 -25.11 -10.04
CA TYR A 630 14.86 -24.95 -11.04
C TYR A 630 16.09 -25.81 -10.77
N GLN A 631 16.09 -26.67 -9.75
CA GLN A 631 17.22 -27.51 -9.33
C GLN A 631 17.83 -28.30 -10.49
N LYS A 632 17.00 -28.88 -11.35
CA LYS A 632 17.46 -29.64 -12.53
C LYS A 632 18.25 -28.81 -13.55
N PHE A 633 18.13 -27.49 -13.52
CA PHE A 633 18.86 -26.59 -14.41
C PHE A 633 20.14 -26.04 -13.80
N THR A 634 20.48 -26.39 -12.55
CA THR A 634 21.66 -25.91 -11.85
C THR A 634 22.98 -26.18 -12.63
N PRO A 635 23.20 -27.35 -13.25
CA PRO A 635 24.43 -27.57 -14.02
C PRO A 635 24.59 -26.62 -15.22
N ILE A 636 23.49 -26.35 -15.94
CA ILE A 636 23.48 -25.41 -17.07
C ILE A 636 23.74 -23.99 -16.56
N ALA A 637 23.08 -23.61 -15.46
CA ALA A 637 23.25 -22.28 -14.84
C ALA A 637 24.69 -22.07 -14.36
N ARG A 638 25.32 -23.08 -13.76
CA ARG A 638 26.73 -23.04 -13.36
C ARG A 638 27.64 -22.84 -14.56
N TRP A 639 27.45 -23.64 -15.60
CA TRP A 639 28.21 -23.52 -16.85
C TRP A 639 28.08 -22.11 -17.47
N THR A 640 26.85 -21.56 -17.54
CA THR A 640 26.62 -20.20 -18.06
C THR A 640 27.24 -19.12 -17.20
N ALA A 641 27.34 -19.32 -15.90
CA ALA A 641 27.98 -18.39 -14.97
C ALA A 641 29.52 -18.43 -15.10
N GLU A 642 30.10 -19.60 -15.21
CA GLU A 642 31.53 -19.81 -15.45
C GLU A 642 31.99 -19.26 -16.82
N HIS A 643 31.13 -19.43 -17.83
CA HIS A 643 31.39 -18.98 -19.22
C HIS A 643 30.53 -17.75 -19.57
N PHE A 644 30.44 -16.78 -18.67
CA PHE A 644 29.50 -15.67 -18.80
C PHE A 644 29.74 -14.79 -20.02
N SER A 645 31.01 -14.54 -20.40
CA SER A 645 31.37 -13.83 -21.62
C SER A 645 30.85 -14.54 -22.88
N ALA A 646 31.01 -15.87 -22.98
CA ALA A 646 30.49 -16.67 -24.10
C ALA A 646 28.97 -16.65 -24.14
N THR A 647 28.32 -16.79 -22.96
CA THR A 647 26.85 -16.74 -22.82
C THR A 647 26.27 -15.42 -23.33
N THR A 648 26.84 -14.29 -22.93
CA THR A 648 26.39 -12.97 -23.37
C THR A 648 26.70 -12.67 -24.82
N THR A 649 27.82 -13.20 -25.36
CA THR A 649 28.16 -13.13 -26.77
C THR A 649 27.15 -13.92 -27.63
N LEU A 650 26.71 -15.09 -27.17
CA LEU A 650 25.67 -15.87 -27.86
C LEU A 650 24.33 -15.10 -27.88
N ALA A 651 23.96 -14.48 -26.75
CA ALA A 651 22.74 -13.65 -26.68
C ALA A 651 22.83 -12.47 -27.66
N ARG A 652 23.97 -11.78 -27.72
CA ARG A 652 24.19 -10.66 -28.65
C ARG A 652 24.15 -11.11 -30.10
N THR A 653 24.69 -12.31 -30.42
CA THR A 653 24.63 -12.90 -31.77
C THR A 653 23.18 -13.23 -32.13
N GLY A 654 22.39 -13.73 -31.18
CA GLY A 654 20.96 -13.97 -31.38
C GLY A 654 20.20 -12.67 -31.72
N LEU A 655 20.53 -11.56 -31.04
CA LEU A 655 19.95 -10.24 -31.35
C LEU A 655 20.34 -9.75 -32.76
N LYS A 656 21.61 -9.95 -33.19
CA LYS A 656 22.05 -9.68 -34.58
C LYS A 656 21.29 -10.49 -35.61
N ALA A 657 21.12 -11.79 -35.37
CA ALA A 657 20.36 -12.68 -36.23
C ALA A 657 18.88 -12.23 -36.32
N ASN A 658 18.26 -11.88 -35.17
CA ASN A 658 16.90 -11.34 -35.16
C ASN A 658 16.79 -10.04 -35.98
N GLN A 659 17.72 -9.13 -35.81
CA GLN A 659 17.76 -7.85 -36.52
C GLN A 659 17.90 -8.08 -38.06
N LEU A 660 18.75 -9.01 -38.47
CA LEU A 660 18.91 -9.38 -39.89
C LEU A 660 17.62 -10.01 -40.43
N ALA A 661 17.04 -10.97 -39.70
CA ALA A 661 15.78 -11.60 -40.08
C ALA A 661 14.64 -10.57 -40.23
N THR A 662 14.54 -9.62 -39.30
CA THR A 662 13.53 -8.53 -39.35
C THR A 662 13.75 -7.63 -40.59
N LYS A 663 15.00 -7.30 -40.92
CA LYS A 663 15.32 -6.50 -42.11
C LYS A 663 14.98 -7.23 -43.42
N VAL A 664 15.20 -8.56 -43.47
CA VAL A 664 14.99 -9.35 -44.69
C VAL A 664 13.54 -9.81 -44.85
N LEU A 665 12.90 -10.29 -43.80
CA LEU A 665 11.59 -10.93 -43.85
C LEU A 665 10.45 -9.96 -43.40
N GLY A 666 10.80 -8.83 -42.81
CA GLY A 666 9.87 -7.88 -42.19
C GLY A 666 9.35 -8.31 -40.82
N GLU A 667 8.95 -7.32 -40.01
CA GLU A 667 8.50 -7.50 -38.62
C GLU A 667 7.32 -8.47 -38.49
N LYS A 668 6.31 -8.34 -39.36
CA LYS A 668 5.10 -9.18 -39.34
C LYS A 668 5.44 -10.68 -39.54
N SER A 669 6.34 -10.99 -40.48
CA SER A 669 6.73 -12.37 -40.77
C SER A 669 7.53 -13.00 -39.63
N VAL A 670 8.52 -12.28 -39.10
CA VAL A 670 9.31 -12.72 -37.93
C VAL A 670 8.41 -12.91 -36.72
N GLY A 671 7.51 -11.96 -36.45
CA GLY A 671 6.55 -12.06 -35.35
C GLY A 671 5.64 -13.28 -35.49
N THR A 672 5.10 -13.54 -36.65
CA THR A 672 4.27 -14.75 -36.92
C THR A 672 5.04 -16.04 -36.68
N MET A 673 6.27 -16.12 -37.21
CA MET A 673 7.15 -17.29 -37.04
C MET A 673 7.49 -17.54 -35.56
N MET A 674 7.90 -16.50 -34.85
CA MET A 674 8.27 -16.62 -33.42
C MET A 674 7.05 -16.94 -32.53
N ASN A 675 5.88 -16.39 -32.81
CA ASN A 675 4.65 -16.75 -32.15
C ASN A 675 4.23 -18.20 -32.42
N GLY A 676 4.44 -18.69 -33.64
CA GLY A 676 4.27 -20.11 -34.00
C GLY A 676 5.19 -21.01 -33.17
N LEU A 677 6.48 -20.70 -33.12
CA LEU A 677 7.46 -21.42 -32.31
C LEU A 677 7.11 -21.38 -30.81
N ARG A 678 6.63 -20.23 -30.31
CA ARG A 678 6.19 -20.11 -28.92
C ARG A 678 4.99 -21.02 -28.62
N ARG A 679 4.02 -21.10 -29.52
CA ARG A 679 2.87 -22.03 -29.37
C ARG A 679 3.32 -23.48 -29.32
N ILE A 680 4.18 -23.90 -30.27
CA ILE A 680 4.75 -25.27 -30.35
C ILE A 680 5.55 -25.60 -29.09
N SER A 681 6.35 -24.67 -28.59
CA SER A 681 7.18 -24.84 -27.38
C SER A 681 6.39 -24.66 -26.07
N LYS A 682 5.06 -24.50 -26.12
CA LYS A 682 4.21 -24.25 -24.95
C LYS A 682 4.71 -23.04 -24.08
N GLY A 683 5.06 -21.94 -24.74
CA GLY A 683 5.50 -20.71 -24.07
C GLY A 683 6.99 -20.66 -23.68
N LYS A 684 7.78 -21.69 -23.96
CA LYS A 684 9.22 -21.75 -23.63
C LYS A 684 10.08 -20.86 -24.53
N THR A 685 9.68 -20.66 -25.79
CA THR A 685 10.35 -19.70 -26.68
C THR A 685 10.06 -18.30 -26.19
N PRO A 686 11.08 -17.41 -26.05
CA PRO A 686 10.88 -16.01 -25.66
C PRO A 686 9.85 -15.30 -26.55
N LEU A 687 9.04 -14.44 -25.95
CA LEU A 687 8.14 -13.57 -26.71
C LEU A 687 8.96 -12.66 -27.62
N TRP A 688 8.59 -12.59 -28.90
CA TRP A 688 9.10 -11.59 -29.82
C TRP A 688 8.13 -10.41 -29.91
N MET A 689 8.68 -9.19 -30.00
CA MET A 689 7.92 -7.94 -30.15
C MET A 689 8.74 -6.93 -30.96
N PRO A 690 8.09 -5.94 -31.61
CA PRO A 690 8.78 -4.92 -32.43
C PRO A 690 9.81 -4.11 -31.63
N GLU A 691 9.57 -3.93 -30.34
CA GLU A 691 10.44 -3.19 -29.42
C GLU A 691 11.66 -3.99 -28.93
N MET A 692 11.92 -5.16 -29.53
CA MET A 692 13.15 -5.93 -29.25
C MET A 692 14.39 -5.05 -29.50
N PRO A 693 15.36 -5.04 -28.56
CA PRO A 693 16.56 -4.24 -28.71
C PRO A 693 17.44 -4.75 -29.84
N GLN A 694 18.12 -3.86 -30.51
CA GLN A 694 19.21 -4.20 -31.44
C GLN A 694 20.41 -4.77 -30.66
N ALA A 695 21.32 -5.42 -31.33
CA ALA A 695 22.57 -5.84 -30.72
C ALA A 695 23.48 -4.61 -30.49
N ASN A 696 24.05 -4.48 -29.28
CA ASN A 696 25.08 -3.49 -29.03
C ASN A 696 26.41 -3.93 -29.68
N THR A 697 26.95 -3.12 -30.60
CA THR A 697 28.21 -3.34 -31.31
C THR A 697 29.31 -2.34 -30.91
N HIS A 698 29.05 -1.46 -29.96
CA HIS A 698 30.01 -0.45 -29.48
C HIS A 698 31.14 -1.11 -28.70
N SER A 699 32.39 -0.78 -29.08
CA SER A 699 33.58 -1.22 -28.37
C SER A 699 33.90 -0.22 -27.26
N LEU A 700 33.44 -0.56 -26.04
CA LEU A 700 33.54 0.33 -24.88
C LEU A 700 35.01 0.56 -24.46
N GLU A 701 35.83 -0.50 -24.49
CA GLU A 701 37.24 -0.44 -24.10
C GLU A 701 38.03 0.56 -25.00
N LEU A 702 37.85 0.46 -26.32
CA LEU A 702 38.47 1.40 -27.27
C LEU A 702 37.95 2.83 -27.09
N ALA A 703 36.65 2.99 -26.78
CA ALA A 703 36.10 4.31 -26.55
C ALA A 703 36.66 4.99 -25.31
N VAL A 704 36.85 4.23 -24.21
CA VAL A 704 37.44 4.74 -22.97
C VAL A 704 38.90 5.11 -23.13
N GLU A 705 39.70 4.34 -23.91
CA GLU A 705 41.10 4.65 -24.19
C GLU A 705 41.28 6.01 -24.88
N ASN A 706 40.28 6.46 -25.64
CA ASN A 706 40.30 7.73 -26.36
C ASN A 706 39.75 8.92 -25.54
N LEU A 707 39.27 8.72 -24.30
CA LEU A 707 38.83 9.80 -23.44
C LEU A 707 39.99 10.52 -22.75
N PRO A 708 39.86 11.84 -22.45
CA PRO A 708 40.88 12.60 -21.76
C PRO A 708 41.10 12.06 -20.34
N ARG A 709 42.32 12.15 -19.85
CA ARG A 709 42.66 11.88 -18.46
C ARG A 709 42.20 13.03 -17.56
N SER A 710 41.82 12.70 -16.34
CA SER A 710 41.35 13.67 -15.34
C SER A 710 41.67 13.22 -13.92
N ASP A 711 41.84 14.17 -13.01
CA ASP A 711 41.91 13.87 -11.57
C ASP A 711 40.58 13.40 -10.98
N LYS A 712 39.43 13.76 -11.63
CA LYS A 712 38.12 13.27 -11.27
C LYS A 712 37.85 11.93 -11.94
N LYS A 713 37.75 10.87 -11.16
CA LYS A 713 37.66 9.51 -11.68
C LYS A 713 36.37 8.82 -11.23
N VAL A 714 35.82 8.02 -12.11
CA VAL A 714 34.65 7.18 -11.82
C VAL A 714 34.87 5.79 -12.41
N VAL A 715 34.56 4.76 -11.62
CA VAL A 715 34.53 3.37 -12.14
C VAL A 715 33.19 3.16 -12.80
N TYR A 716 33.18 2.78 -14.07
CA TYR A 716 31.96 2.49 -14.82
C TYR A 716 31.81 0.99 -15.04
N LEU A 717 30.74 0.42 -14.47
CA LEU A 717 30.28 -0.94 -14.76
C LEU A 717 29.00 -0.89 -15.58
N PRO A 718 29.06 -1.00 -16.90
CA PRO A 718 27.85 -1.20 -17.69
C PRO A 718 27.25 -2.57 -17.38
N SER A 719 25.92 -2.61 -17.22
CA SER A 719 25.20 -3.86 -16.99
C SER A 719 25.37 -4.85 -18.16
N CYS A 720 25.17 -6.14 -17.88
CA CYS A 720 25.20 -7.13 -18.97
C CYS A 720 24.12 -6.83 -20.04
N ALA A 721 22.99 -6.24 -19.65
CA ALA A 721 21.96 -5.78 -20.58
C ALA A 721 22.51 -4.66 -21.50
N SER A 722 23.09 -3.60 -20.94
CA SER A 722 23.61 -2.45 -21.70
C SER A 722 24.79 -2.84 -22.62
N ARG A 723 25.63 -3.79 -22.19
CA ARG A 723 26.75 -4.31 -23.03
C ARG A 723 26.29 -5.11 -24.24
N ASN A 724 25.13 -5.74 -24.17
CA ASN A 724 24.65 -6.64 -25.23
C ASN A 724 23.48 -6.09 -26.04
N MET A 725 22.66 -5.21 -25.44
CA MET A 725 21.44 -4.66 -26.01
C MET A 725 21.64 -3.17 -26.35
N GLY A 726 21.54 -2.83 -27.61
CA GLY A 726 21.43 -1.46 -28.10
C GLY A 726 20.00 -0.91 -27.94
N GLN A 727 19.65 0.10 -28.70
CA GLN A 727 18.32 0.69 -28.68
C GLN A 727 17.31 -0.10 -29.52
N GLN A 728 16.03 0.11 -29.30
CA GLN A 728 14.97 -0.34 -30.20
C GLN A 728 14.95 0.53 -31.48
N ALA A 729 14.43 0.01 -32.57
CA ALA A 729 14.45 0.71 -33.88
C ALA A 729 13.69 2.06 -33.85
N SER A 730 12.66 2.18 -33.00
CA SER A 730 11.84 3.40 -32.86
C SER A 730 12.42 4.46 -31.90
N ALA A 731 13.54 4.17 -31.23
CA ALA A 731 14.13 5.13 -30.29
C ALA A 731 14.68 6.36 -31.01
N THR A 732 14.51 7.53 -30.44
CA THR A 732 14.96 8.82 -31.01
C THR A 732 16.48 8.89 -31.09
N ASP A 733 17.18 8.50 -30.02
CA ASP A 733 18.63 8.38 -29.99
C ASP A 733 19.03 6.90 -30.13
N GLN A 734 19.75 6.59 -31.20
CA GLN A 734 20.15 5.22 -31.53
C GLN A 734 21.49 4.82 -30.92
N ARG A 735 22.21 5.77 -30.27
CA ARG A 735 23.48 5.45 -29.60
C ARG A 735 23.24 4.39 -28.52
N PRO A 736 24.13 3.44 -28.30
CA PRO A 736 24.07 2.55 -27.15
C PRO A 736 24.18 3.34 -25.84
N LEU A 737 23.56 2.86 -24.78
CA LEU A 737 23.62 3.50 -23.45
C LEU A 737 25.07 3.73 -22.97
N THR A 738 25.95 2.77 -23.30
CA THR A 738 27.39 2.87 -22.98
C THR A 738 28.05 4.10 -23.62
N GLU A 739 27.72 4.45 -24.84
CA GLU A 739 28.23 5.64 -25.53
C GLU A 739 27.68 6.93 -24.93
N VAL A 740 26.39 6.98 -24.63
CA VAL A 740 25.74 8.14 -24.00
C VAL A 740 26.30 8.38 -22.60
N THR A 741 26.55 7.31 -21.85
CA THR A 741 27.18 7.41 -20.52
C THR A 741 28.58 8.00 -20.61
N LEU A 742 29.42 7.54 -21.55
CA LEU A 742 30.74 8.09 -21.77
C LEU A 742 30.68 9.56 -22.20
N SER A 743 29.75 9.93 -23.09
CA SER A 743 29.52 11.31 -23.51
C SER A 743 29.23 12.21 -22.31
N LEU A 744 28.34 11.81 -21.45
CA LEU A 744 27.95 12.59 -20.28
C LEU A 744 29.09 12.73 -19.26
N LEU A 745 29.80 11.63 -18.97
CA LEU A 745 30.97 11.66 -18.06
C LEU A 745 32.09 12.55 -18.60
N ASN A 746 32.34 12.51 -19.91
CA ASN A 746 33.29 13.37 -20.58
C ASN A 746 32.87 14.86 -20.50
N LYS A 747 31.61 15.19 -20.74
CA LYS A 747 31.05 16.55 -20.58
C LYS A 747 31.27 17.11 -19.16
N ALA A 748 31.16 16.22 -18.15
CA ALA A 748 31.39 16.57 -16.75
C ALA A 748 32.88 16.56 -16.35
N GLY A 749 33.80 16.20 -17.27
CA GLY A 749 35.24 16.17 -17.04
C GLY A 749 35.74 14.99 -16.19
N PHE A 750 35.03 13.84 -16.21
CA PHE A 750 35.45 12.64 -15.48
C PHE A 750 36.26 11.67 -16.35
N GLU A 751 37.37 11.17 -15.82
CA GLU A 751 38.08 10.01 -16.37
C GLU A 751 37.33 8.73 -15.99
N VAL A 752 37.15 7.85 -16.96
CA VAL A 752 36.41 6.60 -16.78
C VAL A 752 37.37 5.42 -16.60
N ILE A 753 37.21 4.66 -15.55
CA ILE A 753 37.92 3.41 -15.26
C ILE A 753 36.99 2.24 -15.49
N LEU A 754 37.43 1.24 -16.27
CA LEU A 754 36.73 -0.01 -16.44
C LEU A 754 37.32 -1.11 -15.56
N PRO A 755 36.51 -2.00 -14.96
CA PRO A 755 37.05 -3.20 -14.30
C PRO A 755 37.71 -4.12 -15.31
N THR A 756 38.77 -4.81 -14.91
CA THR A 756 39.45 -5.84 -15.73
C THR A 756 38.46 -6.97 -16.03
N GLU A 757 38.64 -7.66 -17.15
CA GLU A 757 37.76 -8.77 -17.59
C GLU A 757 36.25 -8.40 -17.58
N LEU A 758 35.92 -7.20 -18.01
CA LEU A 758 34.57 -6.62 -17.96
C LEU A 758 33.48 -7.58 -18.49
N SER A 759 33.78 -8.34 -19.55
CA SER A 759 32.82 -9.23 -20.20
C SER A 759 32.39 -10.44 -19.33
N SER A 760 33.20 -10.81 -18.32
CA SER A 760 32.94 -11.95 -17.42
C SER A 760 32.08 -11.57 -16.21
N HIS A 761 31.92 -10.28 -15.93
CA HIS A 761 31.25 -9.79 -14.71
C HIS A 761 29.74 -9.68 -14.81
N CYS A 762 29.07 -10.05 -13.72
CA CYS A 762 27.61 -9.97 -13.52
C CYS A 762 27.28 -9.78 -12.05
N CYS A 763 26.27 -8.97 -11.72
CA CYS A 763 25.76 -8.81 -10.35
C CYS A 763 25.08 -10.07 -9.76
N GLY A 764 24.89 -11.12 -10.55
CA GLY A 764 24.24 -12.38 -10.14
C GLY A 764 22.71 -12.37 -10.18
N MET A 765 22.06 -11.27 -10.49
CA MET A 765 20.59 -11.13 -10.52
C MET A 765 19.87 -12.20 -11.38
N PRO A 766 20.34 -12.60 -12.59
CA PRO A 766 19.66 -13.62 -13.38
C PRO A 766 19.54 -14.98 -12.66
N TYR A 767 20.54 -15.35 -11.87
CA TYR A 767 20.58 -16.60 -11.11
C TYR A 767 19.76 -16.47 -9.82
N ASP A 768 19.90 -15.37 -9.09
CA ASP A 768 19.14 -15.08 -7.86
C ASP A 768 17.63 -15.12 -8.09
N SER A 769 17.15 -14.54 -9.18
CA SER A 769 15.72 -14.53 -9.51
C SER A 769 15.11 -15.93 -9.71
N LYS A 770 15.95 -16.94 -9.96
CA LYS A 770 15.60 -18.36 -10.10
C LYS A 770 15.85 -19.16 -8.80
N GLY A 771 16.33 -18.52 -7.74
CA GLY A 771 16.65 -19.17 -6.47
C GLY A 771 17.99 -19.92 -6.48
N MET A 772 18.87 -19.64 -7.46
CA MET A 772 20.20 -20.25 -7.55
C MET A 772 21.21 -19.41 -6.76
N THR A 773 21.04 -19.36 -5.44
CA THR A 773 21.70 -18.42 -4.53
C THR A 773 23.22 -18.56 -4.55
N GLU A 774 23.76 -19.79 -4.52
CA GLU A 774 25.22 -20.03 -4.53
C GLU A 774 25.89 -19.48 -5.79
N ILE A 775 25.29 -19.73 -6.96
CA ILE A 775 25.81 -19.23 -8.23
C ILE A 775 25.72 -17.70 -8.27
N ALA A 776 24.62 -17.14 -7.77
CA ALA A 776 24.41 -15.70 -7.73
C ALA A 776 25.40 -15.00 -6.79
N GLN A 777 25.71 -15.60 -5.61
CA GLN A 777 26.70 -15.09 -4.67
C GLN A 777 28.11 -15.17 -5.22
N SER A 778 28.49 -16.28 -5.87
CA SER A 778 29.79 -16.43 -6.52
C SER A 778 30.04 -15.32 -7.57
N LYS A 779 29.03 -15.01 -8.40
CA LYS A 779 29.11 -13.91 -9.38
C LYS A 779 29.19 -12.55 -8.72
N ALA A 780 28.44 -12.31 -7.64
CA ALA A 780 28.48 -11.07 -6.87
C ALA A 780 29.86 -10.84 -6.26
N GLN A 781 30.47 -11.88 -5.68
CA GLN A 781 31.80 -11.79 -5.07
C GLN A 781 32.92 -11.55 -6.08
N GLN A 782 32.84 -12.19 -7.27
CA GLN A 782 33.77 -11.92 -8.37
C GLN A 782 33.68 -10.45 -8.80
N LEU A 783 32.47 -9.93 -8.95
CA LEU A 783 32.24 -8.53 -9.29
C LEU A 783 32.72 -7.57 -8.19
N GLU A 784 32.42 -7.87 -6.91
CA GLU A 784 32.87 -7.08 -5.77
C GLU A 784 34.40 -6.91 -5.76
N ASN A 785 35.14 -8.02 -5.97
CA ASN A 785 36.61 -7.98 -6.02
C ASN A 785 37.13 -7.13 -7.18
N ALA A 786 36.57 -7.26 -8.37
CA ALA A 786 36.95 -6.48 -9.54
C ALA A 786 36.69 -4.98 -9.35
N LEU A 787 35.53 -4.62 -8.78
CA LEU A 787 35.20 -3.22 -8.51
C LEU A 787 36.04 -2.63 -7.37
N TRP A 788 36.37 -3.41 -6.35
CA TRP A 788 37.29 -3.01 -5.28
C TRP A 788 38.67 -2.65 -5.82
N GLN A 789 39.19 -3.44 -6.73
CA GLN A 789 40.48 -3.17 -7.40
C GLN A 789 40.39 -1.93 -8.30
N ALA A 790 39.38 -1.86 -9.16
CA ALA A 790 39.18 -0.75 -10.09
C ALA A 790 38.97 0.60 -9.37
N SER A 791 38.28 0.59 -8.22
CA SER A 791 38.03 1.78 -7.40
C SER A 791 39.15 2.12 -6.44
N GLN A 792 40.28 1.39 -6.51
CA GLN A 792 41.44 1.57 -5.59
C GLN A 792 41.01 1.50 -4.11
N GLY A 793 40.29 0.40 -3.76
CA GLY A 793 39.85 0.21 -2.39
C GLY A 793 38.63 1.08 -2.00
N GLY A 794 37.75 1.42 -2.96
CA GLY A 794 36.57 2.27 -2.71
C GLY A 794 36.83 3.77 -2.77
N HIS A 795 38.05 4.20 -3.21
CA HIS A 795 38.40 5.61 -3.32
C HIS A 795 37.59 6.33 -4.40
N TYR A 796 37.34 5.67 -5.53
CA TYR A 796 36.55 6.26 -6.61
C TYR A 796 35.09 5.77 -6.56
N PRO A 797 34.08 6.64 -6.81
CA PRO A 797 32.69 6.24 -6.91
C PRO A 797 32.47 5.29 -8.09
N ILE A 798 31.49 4.41 -7.98
CA ILE A 798 31.19 3.38 -8.96
C ILE A 798 29.81 3.64 -9.56
N LEU A 799 29.75 3.83 -10.87
CA LEU A 799 28.49 3.88 -11.62
C LEU A 799 28.10 2.48 -12.12
N MET A 800 26.89 2.06 -11.79
CA MET A 800 26.20 0.96 -12.48
C MET A 800 25.00 1.53 -13.24
N ASP A 801 25.00 1.41 -14.56
CA ASP A 801 24.03 2.06 -15.47
C ASP A 801 22.59 1.48 -15.41
N THR A 802 22.32 0.59 -14.48
CA THR A 802 21.04 -0.08 -14.32
C THR A 802 20.71 -0.25 -12.84
N SER A 803 19.63 0.37 -12.39
CA SER A 803 19.25 0.43 -10.97
C SER A 803 19.09 -0.94 -10.28
N PRO A 804 18.56 -2.02 -10.91
CA PRO A 804 18.50 -3.34 -10.28
C PRO A 804 19.89 -3.92 -9.95
N CYS A 805 20.90 -3.69 -10.83
CA CYS A 805 22.28 -4.14 -10.57
C CYS A 805 22.91 -3.37 -9.42
N ALA A 806 22.81 -2.03 -9.43
CA ALA A 806 23.31 -1.17 -8.35
C ALA A 806 22.70 -1.58 -7.00
N LYS A 807 21.37 -1.69 -6.93
CA LYS A 807 20.67 -2.08 -5.71
C LYS A 807 21.12 -3.45 -5.18
N ARG A 808 21.23 -4.47 -6.05
CA ARG A 808 21.68 -5.80 -5.63
C ARG A 808 23.11 -5.76 -5.10
N SER A 809 23.99 -5.03 -5.77
CA SER A 809 25.38 -4.89 -5.34
C SER A 809 25.50 -4.18 -3.99
N ILE A 810 24.76 -3.12 -3.76
CA ILE A 810 24.69 -2.43 -2.45
C ILE A 810 24.22 -3.38 -1.34
N GLU A 811 23.27 -4.29 -1.63
CA GLU A 811 22.73 -5.24 -0.64
C GLU A 811 23.64 -6.45 -0.38
N GLN A 812 24.49 -6.83 -1.34
CA GLN A 812 25.26 -8.08 -1.29
C GLN A 812 26.75 -7.88 -0.99
N PHE A 813 27.30 -6.71 -1.31
CA PHE A 813 28.72 -6.46 -1.12
C PHE A 813 29.06 -6.18 0.34
N THR A 814 30.23 -6.63 0.73
CA THR A 814 30.76 -6.50 2.10
C THR A 814 31.83 -5.41 2.21
N LYS A 815 32.50 -5.08 1.09
CA LYS A 815 33.54 -4.06 1.05
C LYS A 815 32.94 -2.65 0.96
N PRO A 816 33.51 -1.65 1.67
CA PRO A 816 32.98 -0.29 1.68
C PRO A 816 33.28 0.44 0.36
N MET A 817 32.35 0.37 -0.59
CA MET A 817 32.42 1.05 -1.88
C MET A 817 31.16 1.89 -2.09
N GLU A 818 31.31 3.09 -2.65
CA GLU A 818 30.18 3.91 -3.03
C GLU A 818 29.66 3.47 -4.42
N ILE A 819 28.51 2.80 -4.42
CA ILE A 819 27.86 2.31 -5.63
C ILE A 819 26.64 3.18 -5.92
N LEU A 820 26.59 3.73 -7.12
CA LEU A 820 25.56 4.67 -7.57
C LEU A 820 24.87 4.13 -8.82
N GLU A 821 23.58 4.37 -8.90
CA GLU A 821 22.82 4.21 -10.14
C GLU A 821 22.78 5.56 -10.89
N PRO A 822 22.24 5.61 -12.13
CA PRO A 822 22.32 6.82 -12.96
C PRO A 822 21.88 8.11 -12.27
N THR A 823 20.72 8.11 -11.61
CA THR A 823 20.21 9.31 -10.91
C THR A 823 21.12 9.74 -9.79
N GLY A 824 21.59 8.78 -8.97
CA GLY A 824 22.47 9.05 -7.84
C GLY A 824 23.81 9.64 -8.28
N LEU A 825 24.42 9.13 -9.36
CA LEU A 825 25.65 9.68 -9.88
C LEU A 825 25.46 11.12 -10.41
N VAL A 826 24.46 11.32 -11.26
CA VAL A 826 24.19 12.64 -11.84
C VAL A 826 23.96 13.68 -10.74
N SER A 827 23.08 13.37 -9.79
CA SER A 827 22.67 14.32 -8.74
C SER A 827 23.81 14.66 -7.76
N ARG A 828 24.70 13.70 -7.45
CA ARG A 828 25.76 13.90 -6.45
C ARG A 828 27.08 14.39 -7.02
N TYR A 829 27.40 14.02 -8.27
CA TYR A 829 28.74 14.22 -8.83
C TYR A 829 28.77 15.03 -10.11
N LEU A 830 27.73 14.99 -10.95
CA LEU A 830 27.82 15.60 -12.28
C LEU A 830 27.19 16.98 -12.37
N LEU A 831 26.12 17.26 -11.60
CA LEU A 831 25.40 18.56 -11.71
C LEU A 831 26.27 19.78 -11.40
N ASP A 832 27.24 19.66 -10.51
CA ASP A 832 28.16 20.76 -10.19
C ASP A 832 29.10 21.13 -11.36
N HIS A 833 29.27 20.22 -12.32
CA HIS A 833 30.14 20.35 -13.50
C HIS A 833 29.36 20.56 -14.81
N LEU A 834 28.04 20.52 -14.75
CA LEU A 834 27.17 20.62 -15.91
C LEU A 834 26.20 21.81 -15.78
N THR A 835 25.87 22.41 -16.91
CA THR A 835 24.72 23.31 -17.03
C THR A 835 23.66 22.59 -17.86
N LEU A 836 22.43 22.52 -17.35
CA LEU A 836 21.31 21.90 -18.04
C LEU A 836 20.50 22.96 -18.76
N ALA A 837 20.21 22.75 -20.06
CA ALA A 837 19.34 23.59 -20.87
C ALA A 837 18.04 22.84 -21.15
N PRO A 838 16.97 23.03 -20.34
CA PRO A 838 15.76 22.24 -20.43
C PRO A 838 15.06 22.40 -21.78
N LYS A 839 14.53 21.30 -22.30
CA LYS A 839 13.74 21.29 -23.53
C LYS A 839 12.27 21.63 -23.26
N GLN A 840 11.67 22.34 -24.21
CA GLN A 840 10.24 22.61 -24.21
C GLN A 840 9.48 21.38 -24.74
N GLU A 841 9.37 20.35 -23.91
CA GLU A 841 8.67 19.11 -24.27
C GLU A 841 8.03 18.46 -23.05
N THR A 842 7.02 17.62 -23.30
CA THR A 842 6.39 16.75 -22.32
C THR A 842 7.00 15.36 -22.42
N ILE A 843 7.43 14.80 -21.29
CA ILE A 843 8.01 13.46 -21.19
C ILE A 843 7.26 12.58 -20.20
N MET A 844 7.26 11.27 -20.44
CA MET A 844 6.85 10.26 -19.45
C MET A 844 8.06 9.84 -18.62
N LEU A 845 7.89 9.71 -17.30
CA LEU A 845 8.94 9.26 -16.39
C LEU A 845 8.49 8.05 -15.57
N HIS A 846 9.16 6.91 -15.74
CA HIS A 846 8.93 5.73 -14.91
C HIS A 846 10.09 5.53 -13.94
N VAL A 847 9.83 5.69 -12.64
CA VAL A 847 10.79 5.37 -11.58
C VAL A 847 10.76 3.86 -11.33
N THR A 848 11.90 3.18 -11.52
CA THR A 848 11.98 1.73 -11.33
C THR A 848 11.75 1.31 -9.88
N CYS A 849 11.29 0.07 -9.67
CA CYS A 849 11.15 -0.49 -8.31
C CYS A 849 12.47 -0.48 -7.52
N SER A 850 13.62 -0.64 -8.18
CA SER A 850 14.94 -0.56 -7.56
C SER A 850 15.33 0.87 -7.17
N SER A 851 15.10 1.88 -8.04
CA SER A 851 15.36 3.29 -7.70
C SER A 851 14.47 3.77 -6.54
N ARG A 852 13.19 3.34 -6.50
CA ARG A 852 12.29 3.59 -5.35
C ARG A 852 12.86 3.02 -4.05
N ARG A 853 13.32 1.76 -4.08
CA ARG A 853 13.93 1.10 -2.91
C ARG A 853 15.29 1.68 -2.51
N LEU A 854 15.96 2.44 -3.38
CA LEU A 854 17.14 3.22 -3.07
C LEU A 854 16.80 4.65 -2.58
N GLY A 855 15.52 5.01 -2.50
CA GLY A 855 15.07 6.33 -2.06
C GLY A 855 15.28 7.46 -3.08
N LEU A 856 15.50 7.13 -4.36
CA LEU A 856 15.88 8.08 -5.42
C LEU A 856 14.70 8.60 -6.26
N GLU A 857 13.46 8.36 -5.84
CA GLU A 857 12.26 8.78 -6.58
C GLU A 857 12.20 10.30 -6.76
N ASN A 858 12.38 11.04 -5.67
CA ASN A 858 12.36 12.51 -5.69
C ASN A 858 13.54 13.10 -6.47
N ASP A 859 14.71 12.50 -6.36
CA ASP A 859 15.90 12.96 -7.08
C ASP A 859 15.74 12.75 -8.60
N MET A 860 15.18 11.59 -9.00
CA MET A 860 14.90 11.32 -10.40
C MET A 860 13.85 12.28 -10.98
N LEU A 861 12.81 12.61 -10.20
CA LEU A 861 11.80 13.58 -10.61
C LEU A 861 12.37 14.99 -10.72
N LYS A 862 13.19 15.44 -9.76
CA LYS A 862 13.88 16.74 -9.82
C LYS A 862 14.80 16.83 -11.04
N LEU A 863 15.57 15.77 -11.30
CA LEU A 863 16.48 15.70 -12.45
C LEU A 863 15.69 15.78 -13.77
N ALA A 864 14.60 15.02 -13.90
CA ALA A 864 13.76 15.06 -15.09
C ALA A 864 13.14 16.45 -15.33
N LYS A 865 12.64 17.12 -14.26
CA LYS A 865 12.10 18.49 -14.31
C LYS A 865 13.16 19.54 -14.65
N ALA A 866 14.42 19.29 -14.32
CA ALA A 866 15.52 20.17 -14.75
C ALA A 866 15.88 19.99 -16.24
N CYS A 867 15.38 18.94 -16.89
CA CYS A 867 15.69 18.62 -18.28
C CYS A 867 14.52 18.85 -19.25
N ALA A 868 13.27 18.84 -18.77
CA ALA A 868 12.07 18.98 -19.61
C ALA A 868 11.05 19.91 -18.96
N SER A 869 10.26 20.62 -19.79
CA SER A 869 9.25 21.58 -19.31
C SER A 869 8.08 20.91 -18.58
N GLU A 870 7.74 19.70 -18.98
CA GLU A 870 6.66 18.92 -18.35
C GLU A 870 7.05 17.46 -18.16
N VAL A 871 6.84 16.94 -16.95
CA VAL A 871 7.19 15.58 -16.57
C VAL A 871 5.97 14.88 -15.99
N ILE A 872 5.52 13.82 -16.66
CA ILE A 872 4.38 13.00 -16.24
C ILE A 872 4.90 11.68 -15.68
N VAL A 873 4.59 11.43 -14.41
CA VAL A 873 4.83 10.14 -13.75
C VAL A 873 3.53 9.34 -13.81
N PRO A 874 3.52 8.16 -14.47
CA PRO A 874 2.29 7.36 -14.58
C PRO A 874 1.73 7.00 -13.20
N GLU A 875 0.45 7.27 -13.01
CA GLU A 875 -0.26 6.95 -11.77
C GLU A 875 -0.45 5.43 -11.62
N HIS A 876 -0.37 4.94 -10.38
CA HIS A 876 -0.61 3.55 -9.99
C HIS A 876 0.33 2.51 -10.62
N ILE A 877 1.37 2.93 -11.33
CA ILE A 877 2.39 2.05 -11.93
C ILE A 877 3.68 2.13 -11.09
N GLN A 878 3.75 1.28 -10.05
CA GLN A 878 4.89 1.22 -9.14
C GLN A 878 6.03 0.33 -9.67
N CYS A 879 5.71 -0.58 -10.60
CA CYS A 879 6.63 -1.52 -11.21
C CYS A 879 6.14 -1.87 -12.62
N CYS A 880 7.05 -1.92 -13.58
CA CYS A 880 6.71 -2.32 -14.95
C CYS A 880 6.31 -3.80 -15.11
N GLY A 881 6.52 -4.64 -14.09
CA GLY A 881 6.21 -6.07 -14.16
C GLY A 881 7.14 -6.91 -15.06
N TRP A 882 8.13 -6.31 -15.70
CA TRP A 882 9.05 -7.04 -16.63
C TRP A 882 9.97 -8.03 -15.90
N ALA A 883 10.56 -7.63 -14.77
CA ALA A 883 11.34 -8.48 -13.87
C ALA A 883 12.41 -9.37 -14.57
N GLY A 884 13.32 -8.75 -15.30
CA GLY A 884 14.44 -9.43 -15.98
C GLY A 884 14.00 -10.20 -17.24
N ASP A 885 14.00 -11.54 -17.19
CA ASP A 885 13.60 -12.39 -18.31
C ASP A 885 12.09 -12.70 -18.34
N LYS A 886 11.35 -12.32 -17.27
CA LYS A 886 9.92 -12.64 -17.17
C LYS A 886 9.07 -11.94 -18.24
N GLY A 887 9.44 -10.75 -18.67
CA GLY A 887 8.75 -10.09 -19.77
C GLY A 887 8.77 -10.92 -21.07
N PHE A 888 9.77 -11.77 -21.26
CA PHE A 888 9.83 -12.69 -22.38
C PHE A 888 9.12 -14.03 -22.12
N THR A 889 9.08 -14.49 -20.87
CA THR A 889 8.56 -15.82 -20.49
C THR A 889 7.14 -15.76 -19.94
N THR A 890 6.79 -14.69 -19.21
CA THR A 890 5.50 -14.45 -18.54
C THR A 890 5.02 -13.03 -18.88
N PRO A 891 4.79 -12.71 -20.18
CA PRO A 891 4.51 -11.33 -20.62
C PRO A 891 3.20 -10.75 -20.06
N GLU A 892 2.24 -11.59 -19.67
CA GLU A 892 1.00 -11.20 -19.04
C GLU A 892 1.23 -10.47 -17.71
N LEU A 893 2.36 -10.69 -17.04
CA LEU A 893 2.73 -9.96 -15.83
C LEU A 893 3.06 -8.49 -16.15
N ASN A 894 3.79 -8.24 -17.22
CA ASN A 894 4.07 -6.88 -17.69
C ASN A 894 2.78 -6.19 -18.15
N ALA A 895 1.98 -6.86 -19.00
CA ALA A 895 0.70 -6.33 -19.48
C ALA A 895 -0.24 -5.92 -18.32
N ALA A 896 -0.36 -6.77 -17.29
CA ALA A 896 -1.19 -6.48 -16.13
C ALA A 896 -0.64 -5.33 -15.27
N ALA A 897 0.69 -5.23 -15.14
CA ALA A 897 1.32 -4.18 -14.32
C ALA A 897 1.18 -2.78 -14.91
N VAL A 898 1.12 -2.67 -16.24
CA VAL A 898 1.11 -1.39 -16.96
C VAL A 898 -0.15 -1.22 -17.84
N HIS A 899 -1.24 -1.92 -17.51
CA HIS A 899 -2.48 -1.93 -18.32
C HIS A 899 -3.05 -0.53 -18.62
N SER A 900 -2.92 0.42 -17.69
CA SER A 900 -3.39 1.80 -17.83
C SER A 900 -2.35 2.77 -18.41
N LEU A 901 -1.13 2.30 -18.76
CA LEU A 901 -0.04 3.19 -19.16
C LEU A 901 -0.35 3.97 -20.44
N LYS A 902 -0.92 3.30 -21.44
CA LYS A 902 -1.20 3.91 -22.75
C LYS A 902 -2.18 5.07 -22.64
N GLU A 903 -3.20 4.95 -21.80
CA GLU A 903 -4.22 5.97 -21.58
C GLU A 903 -3.68 7.22 -20.88
N GLN A 904 -2.55 7.06 -20.14
CA GLN A 904 -1.90 8.15 -19.42
C GLN A 904 -0.84 8.88 -20.27
N VAL A 905 -0.57 8.44 -21.50
CA VAL A 905 0.38 9.11 -22.41
C VAL A 905 -0.35 10.19 -23.17
N PRO A 906 -0.05 11.49 -22.97
CA PRO A 906 -0.66 12.57 -23.75
C PRO A 906 -0.35 12.44 -25.24
N ALA A 907 -1.28 12.87 -26.10
CA ALA A 907 -1.14 12.77 -27.56
C ALA A 907 0.11 13.49 -28.11
N HIS A 908 0.58 14.52 -27.42
CA HIS A 908 1.79 15.29 -27.78
C HIS A 908 3.08 14.76 -27.17
N CYS A 909 3.01 13.75 -26.30
CA CYS A 909 4.18 13.13 -25.70
C CYS A 909 4.73 12.02 -26.60
N SER A 910 6.00 12.11 -26.97
CA SER A 910 6.63 11.19 -27.93
C SER A 910 7.68 10.27 -27.34
N ARG A 911 8.08 10.47 -26.09
CA ARG A 911 9.13 9.65 -25.45
C ARG A 911 9.01 9.55 -23.93
N GLY A 912 9.58 8.47 -23.40
CA GLY A 912 9.62 8.22 -21.97
C GLY A 912 11.02 7.82 -21.47
N PHE A 913 11.23 7.95 -20.16
CA PHE A 913 12.51 7.67 -19.53
C PHE A 913 12.38 6.75 -18.30
N SER A 914 13.41 5.93 -18.09
CA SER A 914 13.48 5.01 -16.94
C SER A 914 14.96 4.73 -16.58
N ASN A 915 15.25 3.76 -15.67
CA ASN A 915 16.60 3.41 -15.25
C ASN A 915 16.91 1.91 -15.36
N SER A 916 16.27 1.20 -16.29
CA SER A 916 16.54 -0.23 -16.51
C SER A 916 16.13 -0.65 -17.91
N ARG A 917 17.10 -1.18 -18.68
CA ARG A 917 16.88 -1.60 -20.08
C ARG A 917 15.69 -2.54 -20.24
N THR A 918 15.51 -3.47 -19.33
CA THR A 918 14.40 -4.43 -19.39
C THR A 918 13.05 -3.79 -19.09
N CYS A 919 13.00 -2.78 -18.21
CA CYS A 919 11.78 -1.98 -17.99
C CYS A 919 11.43 -1.15 -19.23
N GLU A 920 12.42 -0.52 -19.87
CA GLU A 920 12.26 0.31 -21.05
C GLU A 920 11.57 -0.47 -22.20
N ILE A 921 11.93 -1.74 -22.43
CA ILE A 921 11.31 -2.60 -23.44
C ILE A 921 9.80 -2.76 -23.18
N GLY A 922 9.43 -3.16 -21.95
CA GLY A 922 8.03 -3.38 -21.59
C GLY A 922 7.18 -2.13 -21.54
N LEU A 923 7.78 -1.02 -21.08
CA LEU A 923 7.11 0.28 -21.06
C LEU A 923 6.87 0.78 -22.50
N SER A 924 7.85 0.65 -23.39
CA SER A 924 7.70 1.03 -24.80
C SER A 924 6.58 0.25 -25.49
N HIS A 925 6.55 -1.08 -25.26
CA HIS A 925 5.55 -1.96 -25.87
C HIS A 925 4.12 -1.57 -25.48
N HIS A 926 3.89 -1.24 -24.22
CA HIS A 926 2.53 -0.97 -23.71
C HIS A 926 2.12 0.50 -23.76
N SER A 927 3.06 1.44 -23.85
CA SER A 927 2.75 2.87 -23.98
C SER A 927 2.54 3.32 -25.42
N GLY A 928 3.21 2.64 -26.37
CA GLY A 928 3.26 3.05 -27.78
C GLY A 928 4.27 4.15 -28.09
N ILE A 929 5.08 4.58 -27.08
CA ILE A 929 6.19 5.52 -27.26
C ILE A 929 7.51 4.88 -26.80
N PRO A 930 8.68 5.26 -27.38
CA PRO A 930 9.96 4.72 -26.95
C PRO A 930 10.35 5.20 -25.54
N TYR A 931 10.75 4.25 -24.68
CA TYR A 931 11.37 4.53 -23.39
C TYR A 931 12.88 4.27 -23.46
N GLN A 932 13.66 5.17 -22.90
CA GLN A 932 15.12 5.09 -22.82
C GLN A 932 15.61 5.38 -21.38
N SER A 933 16.93 5.17 -21.12
CA SER A 933 17.50 5.56 -19.83
C SER A 933 17.43 7.09 -19.63
N ILE A 934 17.24 7.54 -18.39
CA ILE A 934 17.27 8.98 -18.07
C ILE A 934 18.60 9.65 -18.48
N LEU A 935 19.69 8.89 -18.59
CA LEU A 935 20.98 9.42 -19.06
C LEU A 935 20.91 10.00 -20.47
N TYR A 936 20.03 9.49 -21.35
CA TYR A 936 19.81 10.09 -22.67
C TYR A 936 19.24 11.50 -22.56
N LEU A 937 18.27 11.70 -21.69
CA LEU A 937 17.66 13.02 -21.47
C LEU A 937 18.69 13.99 -20.90
N VAL A 938 19.46 13.55 -19.92
CA VAL A 938 20.50 14.40 -19.28
C VAL A 938 21.61 14.72 -20.27
N ASP A 939 22.14 13.72 -21.01
CA ASP A 939 23.21 13.96 -22.01
C ASP A 939 22.78 14.95 -23.10
N GLU A 940 21.52 14.86 -23.54
CA GLU A 940 20.99 15.72 -24.58
C GLU A 940 20.98 17.21 -24.18
N VAL A 941 20.63 17.52 -22.93
CA VAL A 941 20.50 18.91 -22.43
C VAL A 941 21.73 19.42 -21.71
N ALA A 942 22.67 18.53 -21.33
CA ALA A 942 23.86 18.89 -20.59
C ALA A 942 24.93 19.53 -21.44
N ARG A 943 25.53 20.60 -20.92
CA ARG A 943 26.75 21.28 -21.43
C ARG A 943 27.80 21.35 -20.33
N PRO A 944 29.10 21.27 -20.65
CA PRO A 944 30.14 21.52 -19.67
C PRO A 944 29.97 22.91 -19.02
N ARG A 945 30.06 22.98 -17.71
CA ARG A 945 30.03 24.26 -17.01
C ARG A 945 31.40 24.94 -17.26
N LEU A 946 31.39 26.05 -17.99
CA LEU A 946 32.61 26.86 -18.14
C LEU A 946 32.99 27.38 -16.76
N ALA A 947 34.28 27.22 -16.39
CA ALA A 947 34.83 27.88 -15.21
C ALA A 947 34.67 29.39 -15.42
N THR A 948 33.82 30.04 -14.63
CA THR A 948 33.80 31.49 -14.52
C THR A 948 35.20 31.88 -14.08
N GLN A 949 35.91 32.66 -14.91
CA GLN A 949 37.12 33.36 -14.46
C GLN A 949 36.71 34.14 -13.20
N GLU A 950 37.22 33.77 -12.05
CA GLU A 950 37.21 34.64 -10.89
C GLU A 950 37.82 35.97 -11.34
N SER A 951 36.94 36.99 -11.38
CA SER A 951 37.41 38.36 -11.51
C SER A 951 38.29 38.63 -10.30
N THR A 952 39.61 38.66 -10.51
CA THR A 952 40.55 39.24 -9.60
C THR A 952 40.24 40.73 -9.56
N GLU A 953 39.24 41.13 -8.78
CA GLU A 953 39.15 42.48 -8.26
C GLU A 953 40.20 42.57 -7.13
N GLN A 954 41.34 43.18 -7.45
CA GLN A 954 42.25 43.70 -6.46
C GLN A 954 41.49 44.72 -5.58
N PRO A 955 41.64 44.69 -4.26
CA PRO A 955 41.11 45.74 -3.40
C PRO A 955 41.87 47.03 -3.77
N SER A 956 41.13 47.99 -4.32
CA SER A 956 41.65 49.37 -4.37
C SER A 956 41.68 49.89 -2.94
N GLU A 957 42.90 50.05 -2.38
CA GLU A 957 43.15 51.05 -1.38
C GLU A 957 42.70 52.40 -1.94
N TYR A 958 41.73 53.06 -1.26
CA TYR A 958 41.65 54.47 -0.96
C TYR A 958 40.30 54.88 -0.34
N ALA A 959 40.48 55.45 0.92
CA ALA A 959 39.60 56.29 1.72
C ALA A 959 38.51 55.59 2.53
#